data_fa6e7348fa90c3d48e36b362bc71e204
#
_entry.id   fa6e7348fa90c3d48e36b362bc71e204
#
_cell.length_a   1.000
_cell.length_b   1.000
_cell.length_c   1.000
_cell.angle_alpha   90.00
_cell.angle_beta   90.00
_cell.angle_gamma   90.00
#
_symmetry.space_group_name_H-M   'P 1'
#
loop_
_entity.id
_entity.type
_entity.pdbx_description
1 polymer ?
#
loop_
_entity_poly.entity_id
_entity_poly.type
_entity_poly.pdbx_seq_one_letter_code
_entity_poly.pdbx_strand_id
1 'polypeptide(L)'
;MSSSTEIERNLELEILCKNIQCADKSKRQAALNELLQSVSKQSTDEDLKNLLDLTYLHLVKCYTDKFEAIRSLAISIVNEFLKCFQTRNEFFLDYIIPTMRRRIGLPEMVEESEEIQLELLTQLGHIVEKFQSNDTDTLMRIYNDIMDILVRNLTNRYANAHRECCKAIQLLATATPSFYMRAESLVDPLTELLCHRQSATRTIAVETLGVVCLYITNKNDKIVKSIVSISPLLTDSVAAVRRMCGIIGCKWLIELRDRYSFFERIVPLVLCCLKDDLVDIREEINTHFIRCGEQFFDENQQELQRIELIDHEYPCSNYVALVTKTRPTLGCRALVEKSLRMINIIVKEMLDWKEPVRLHSLKLLWEVVLFAEKAFTCKFIEVFPALAKACQDDENSVVKEAKRVAFLMGQLLNYNDWMEITMRDLKKFPNCLGILRCFNSLFAGAEIEHKRNSVEEIAKLISTSEMCHNLNEGYQSALLDLIEQMVNIHLTKIENESGEEKYLFEILVKTIALSNAHENNEIATRGLSLYETFCKTPENRVFLQGMHMTDVINDIEDLDCEHSERSERIIMLFGCIKLCGFQKEYFSSIQTAVKLVLENSTANAQIKILSGLSMAFLNWNHENMQGSAMNLLSIFIEDILEPVLIWKAGRNAESIRAMATQALCSIGCSCPDEAREIFPKLSKNLISLIEDELAVTRAYAIRCVLKAGPFLYEDYRHLVTEILSRLDDPCANVRCLAIECLPQLEVNPSDDMFSETGYSSLVEYIISRLFLYLDDPYIKIRPILLDSLAKLQKKHPVVFENEIKKLPTNYLYNDIIEDLKSARLE
;
A
#
# COMPACT_ATOMS: atom_id res chain seq x y z
N MET A 1 29.82 -39.11 -82.50
CA MET A 1 30.57 -38.89 -81.20
C MET A 1 29.63 -38.73 -80.00
N SER A 2 28.37 -38.41 -80.18
CA SER A 2 27.45 -38.25 -79.02
C SER A 2 26.92 -39.56 -78.37
N SER A 3 26.84 -40.65 -79.17
CA SER A 3 26.29 -41.94 -78.67
C SER A 3 27.28 -42.75 -77.81
N SER A 4 28.56 -42.65 -77.99
CA SER A 4 29.61 -43.42 -77.24
C SER A 4 29.83 -42.80 -75.88
N THR A 5 29.77 -41.46 -75.70
CA THR A 5 29.91 -40.75 -74.43
C THR A 5 28.66 -40.94 -73.55
N GLU A 6 27.49 -41.14 -74.15
CA GLU A 6 26.21 -41.40 -73.42
C GLU A 6 26.19 -42.85 -72.94
N ILE A 7 26.72 -43.83 -73.67
CA ILE A 7 26.79 -45.22 -73.22
C ILE A 7 27.84 -45.36 -72.10
N GLU A 8 28.98 -44.69 -72.16
CA GLU A 8 30.03 -44.64 -71.12
C GLU A 8 29.47 -44.06 -69.84
N ARG A 9 28.71 -42.95 -69.90
CA ARG A 9 28.10 -42.24 -68.77
C ARG A 9 27.02 -43.13 -68.12
N ASN A 10 26.20 -43.86 -68.87
CA ASN A 10 25.21 -44.78 -68.32
C ASN A 10 25.87 -46.00 -67.67
N LEU A 11 27.00 -46.52 -68.15
CA LEU A 11 27.73 -47.55 -67.48
C LEU A 11 28.39 -47.17 -66.16
N GLU A 12 28.93 -45.92 -66.12
CA GLU A 12 29.44 -45.33 -64.88
C GLU A 12 28.36 -45.19 -63.80
N LEU A 13 27.15 -44.74 -64.17
CA LEU A 13 25.98 -44.61 -63.28
C LEU A 13 25.46 -45.99 -62.82
N GLU A 14 25.45 -47.01 -63.66
CA GLU A 14 25.12 -48.39 -63.25
C GLU A 14 26.10 -48.94 -62.22
N ILE A 15 27.40 -48.69 -62.39
CA ILE A 15 28.44 -49.10 -61.46
C ILE A 15 28.25 -48.31 -60.15
N LEU A 16 27.90 -47.01 -60.18
CA LEU A 16 27.63 -46.18 -59.05
C LEU A 16 26.41 -46.73 -58.27
N CYS A 17 25.33 -47.09 -58.96
CA CYS A 17 24.13 -47.69 -58.38
C CYS A 17 24.43 -49.06 -57.68
N LYS A 18 25.26 -49.89 -58.28
CA LYS A 18 25.70 -51.14 -57.65
C LYS A 18 26.55 -50.93 -56.38
N ASN A 19 27.43 -49.90 -56.45
CA ASN A 19 28.24 -49.50 -55.27
C ASN A 19 27.36 -48.92 -54.12
N ILE A 20 26.34 -48.18 -54.39
CA ILE A 20 25.36 -47.68 -53.40
C ILE A 20 24.64 -48.86 -52.69
N GLN A 21 24.47 -50.01 -53.32
CA GLN A 21 23.88 -51.22 -52.74
C GLN A 21 24.87 -52.17 -52.09
N CYS A 22 26.16 -51.91 -52.17
CA CYS A 22 27.18 -52.75 -51.65
C CYS A 22 27.08 -53.01 -50.12
N ALA A 23 27.39 -54.17 -49.64
CA ALA A 23 27.39 -54.46 -48.21
C ALA A 23 28.44 -53.65 -47.42
N ASP A 24 29.52 -53.23 -48.08
CA ASP A 24 30.55 -52.42 -47.47
C ASP A 24 30.12 -50.94 -47.31
N LYS A 25 30.20 -50.46 -46.06
CA LYS A 25 29.89 -49.07 -45.69
C LYS A 25 30.74 -48.05 -46.43
N SER A 26 32.04 -48.27 -46.53
CA SER A 26 33.00 -47.36 -47.14
C SER A 26 32.74 -47.18 -48.62
N LYS A 27 32.40 -48.28 -49.34
CA LYS A 27 32.01 -48.21 -50.77
C LYS A 27 30.71 -47.50 -50.95
N ARG A 28 29.68 -47.70 -50.11
CA ARG A 28 28.41 -46.92 -50.19
C ARG A 28 28.64 -45.46 -49.99
N GLN A 29 29.43 -45.10 -48.96
CA GLN A 29 29.73 -43.71 -48.66
C GLN A 29 30.51 -43.00 -49.78
N ALA A 30 31.51 -43.68 -50.35
CA ALA A 30 32.27 -43.15 -51.51
C ALA A 30 31.33 -42.94 -52.71
N ALA A 31 30.46 -43.90 -53.06
CA ALA A 31 29.52 -43.77 -54.17
C ALA A 31 28.48 -42.70 -53.95
N LEU A 32 27.96 -42.51 -52.72
CA LEU A 32 27.03 -41.41 -52.42
C LEU A 32 27.73 -40.05 -52.51
N ASN A 33 29.00 -39.89 -52.07
CA ASN A 33 29.76 -38.64 -52.23
C ASN A 33 30.00 -38.31 -53.73
N GLU A 34 30.26 -39.31 -54.55
CA GLU A 34 30.41 -39.17 -56.01
C GLU A 34 29.08 -38.71 -56.65
N LEU A 35 27.94 -39.30 -56.18
CA LEU A 35 26.60 -38.89 -56.62
C LEU A 35 26.32 -37.42 -56.22
N LEU A 36 26.64 -37.01 -54.99
CA LEU A 36 26.46 -35.63 -54.52
C LEU A 36 27.20 -34.64 -55.41
N GLN A 37 28.46 -34.97 -55.77
CA GLN A 37 29.26 -34.14 -56.69
C GLN A 37 28.71 -34.13 -58.12
N SER A 38 28.09 -35.22 -58.54
CA SER A 38 27.48 -35.35 -59.86
C SER A 38 26.19 -34.49 -59.95
N VAL A 39 25.37 -34.46 -58.89
CA VAL A 39 24.19 -33.62 -58.86
C VAL A 39 24.56 -32.13 -58.91
N SER A 40 25.59 -31.71 -58.18
CA SER A 40 26.02 -30.30 -58.12
C SER A 40 26.62 -29.81 -59.40
N LYS A 41 27.04 -30.70 -60.32
CA LYS A 41 27.58 -30.37 -61.61
C LYS A 41 26.58 -30.27 -62.76
N GLN A 42 25.35 -30.76 -62.56
CA GLN A 42 24.29 -30.66 -63.61
C GLN A 42 23.73 -29.25 -63.66
N SER A 43 23.49 -28.80 -64.90
CA SER A 43 23.05 -27.45 -65.18
C SER A 43 21.64 -27.35 -65.77
N THR A 44 21.04 -28.50 -66.20
CA THR A 44 19.66 -28.51 -66.69
C THR A 44 18.76 -29.45 -65.95
N ASP A 45 17.48 -29.11 -65.88
CA ASP A 45 16.46 -29.94 -65.20
C ASP A 45 16.30 -31.31 -65.88
N GLU A 46 16.55 -31.44 -67.15
CA GLU A 46 16.50 -32.72 -67.92
C GLU A 46 17.61 -33.65 -67.50
N ASP A 47 18.85 -33.17 -67.36
CA ASP A 47 19.97 -33.96 -66.87
C ASP A 47 19.77 -34.39 -65.42
N LEU A 48 19.29 -33.49 -64.58
CA LEU A 48 18.96 -33.81 -63.21
C LEU A 48 17.85 -34.88 -63.11
N LYS A 49 16.83 -34.82 -64.00
CA LYS A 49 15.76 -35.80 -64.03
C LYS A 49 16.28 -37.17 -64.46
N ASN A 50 17.08 -37.24 -65.48
CA ASN A 50 17.68 -38.49 -65.95
C ASN A 50 18.56 -39.12 -64.89
N LEU A 51 19.37 -38.31 -64.15
CA LEU A 51 20.17 -38.81 -63.05
C LEU A 51 19.27 -39.29 -61.85
N LEU A 52 18.22 -38.59 -61.56
CA LEU A 52 17.28 -38.98 -60.52
C LEU A 52 16.55 -40.28 -60.85
N ASP A 53 16.02 -40.40 -62.06
CA ASP A 53 15.29 -41.59 -62.54
C ASP A 53 16.11 -42.90 -62.50
N LEU A 54 17.43 -42.80 -62.59
CA LEU A 54 18.34 -43.95 -62.44
C LEU A 54 18.68 -44.24 -60.95
N THR A 55 18.66 -43.21 -60.06
CA THR A 55 19.19 -43.34 -58.70
C THR A 55 18.12 -43.29 -57.61
N TYR A 56 16.89 -42.87 -57.87
CA TYR A 56 15.87 -42.60 -56.86
C TYR A 56 15.55 -43.79 -55.92
N LEU A 57 15.41 -45.04 -56.50
CA LEU A 57 15.13 -46.21 -55.70
C LEU A 57 16.25 -46.57 -54.71
N HIS A 58 17.48 -46.27 -55.08
CA HIS A 58 18.64 -46.50 -54.26
C HIS A 58 18.74 -45.46 -53.17
N LEU A 59 18.46 -44.20 -53.51
CA LEU A 59 18.39 -43.10 -52.50
C LEU A 59 17.31 -43.34 -51.46
N VAL A 60 16.09 -43.72 -51.88
CA VAL A 60 15.00 -44.03 -50.95
C VAL A 60 15.37 -45.18 -49.99
N LYS A 61 16.06 -46.23 -50.47
CA LYS A 61 16.58 -47.30 -49.62
C LYS A 61 17.61 -46.80 -48.62
N CYS A 62 18.45 -45.85 -48.97
CA CYS A 62 19.47 -45.30 -48.11
C CYS A 62 18.88 -44.54 -46.89
N TYR A 63 17.64 -44.04 -46.97
CA TYR A 63 16.90 -43.47 -45.78
C TYR A 63 16.67 -44.52 -44.70
N THR A 64 16.73 -45.79 -45.01
CA THR A 64 16.54 -46.92 -44.07
C THR A 64 17.87 -47.67 -43.75
N ASP A 65 19.01 -47.13 -44.20
CA ASP A 65 20.30 -47.74 -43.94
C ASP A 65 20.60 -47.80 -42.45
N LYS A 66 21.26 -48.89 -42.01
CA LYS A 66 21.65 -49.10 -40.62
C LYS A 66 22.69 -48.07 -40.08
N PHE A 67 23.43 -47.46 -40.99
CA PHE A 67 24.45 -46.48 -40.64
C PHE A 67 23.96 -45.06 -40.84
N GLU A 68 24.02 -44.27 -39.79
CA GLU A 68 23.59 -42.87 -39.71
C GLU A 68 24.27 -42.02 -40.83
N ALA A 69 25.59 -42.13 -41.00
CA ALA A 69 26.33 -41.38 -42.02
C ALA A 69 25.82 -41.66 -43.44
N ILE A 70 25.26 -42.83 -43.74
CA ILE A 70 24.66 -43.13 -45.03
C ILE A 70 23.29 -42.45 -45.16
N ARG A 71 22.49 -42.48 -44.08
CA ARG A 71 21.19 -41.78 -44.07
C ARG A 71 21.33 -40.27 -44.22
N SER A 72 22.28 -39.62 -43.48
CA SER A 72 22.57 -38.21 -43.56
C SER A 72 23.02 -37.81 -44.99
N LEU A 73 23.90 -38.62 -45.57
CA LEU A 73 24.41 -38.39 -46.94
C LEU A 73 23.31 -38.50 -47.99
N ALA A 74 22.39 -39.45 -47.85
CA ALA A 74 21.23 -39.59 -48.72
C ALA A 74 20.31 -38.38 -48.63
N ILE A 75 20.03 -37.88 -47.41
CA ILE A 75 19.24 -36.66 -47.16
C ILE A 75 19.91 -35.45 -47.81
N SER A 76 21.24 -35.32 -47.68
CA SER A 76 22.03 -34.25 -48.27
C SER A 76 21.96 -34.26 -49.82
N ILE A 77 22.01 -35.46 -50.46
CA ILE A 77 21.89 -35.64 -51.92
C ILE A 77 20.49 -35.18 -52.38
N VAL A 78 19.43 -35.64 -51.67
CA VAL A 78 18.05 -35.28 -52.03
C VAL A 78 17.84 -33.76 -51.83
N ASN A 79 18.44 -33.15 -50.83
CA ASN A 79 18.41 -31.67 -50.65
C ASN A 79 19.13 -30.97 -51.80
N GLU A 80 20.25 -31.50 -52.29
CA GLU A 80 20.96 -30.92 -53.41
C GLU A 80 20.13 -31.04 -54.71
N PHE A 81 19.46 -32.19 -54.96
CA PHE A 81 18.48 -32.30 -56.03
C PHE A 81 17.36 -31.26 -55.91
N LEU A 82 16.78 -31.12 -54.71
CA LEU A 82 15.70 -30.15 -54.44
C LEU A 82 16.14 -28.69 -54.73
N LYS A 83 17.40 -28.36 -54.40
CA LYS A 83 17.99 -27.05 -54.66
C LYS A 83 18.29 -26.82 -56.12
N CYS A 84 18.90 -27.81 -56.81
CA CYS A 84 19.34 -27.68 -58.20
C CYS A 84 18.19 -27.67 -59.22
N PHE A 85 17.07 -28.44 -58.97
CA PHE A 85 15.90 -28.39 -59.85
C PHE A 85 15.32 -27.00 -59.89
N GLN A 86 15.08 -26.48 -61.10
CA GLN A 86 14.38 -25.23 -61.34
C GLN A 86 12.86 -25.45 -61.33
N THR A 87 12.40 -26.57 -61.82
CA THR A 87 11.00 -26.97 -61.83
C THR A 87 10.64 -27.88 -60.67
N ARG A 88 9.35 -28.01 -60.37
CA ARG A 88 8.83 -28.92 -59.35
C ARG A 88 8.88 -30.35 -59.87
N ASN A 89 9.53 -31.28 -59.14
CA ASN A 89 9.56 -32.69 -59.45
C ASN A 89 8.72 -33.49 -58.45
N GLU A 90 7.76 -34.25 -58.93
CA GLU A 90 6.82 -35.00 -58.08
C GLU A 90 7.49 -36.12 -57.25
N PHE A 91 8.70 -36.56 -57.60
CA PHE A 91 9.51 -37.51 -56.83
C PHE A 91 9.55 -37.16 -55.34
N PHE A 92 9.72 -35.87 -55.00
CA PHE A 92 9.80 -35.43 -53.60
C PHE A 92 8.49 -35.71 -52.85
N LEU A 93 7.36 -35.56 -53.52
CA LEU A 93 6.05 -35.82 -52.94
C LEU A 93 5.70 -37.31 -52.91
N ASP A 94 5.98 -38.04 -53.95
CA ASP A 94 5.54 -39.43 -54.11
C ASP A 94 6.44 -40.44 -53.39
N TYR A 95 7.72 -40.15 -53.23
CA TYR A 95 8.67 -41.11 -52.67
C TYR A 95 9.30 -40.61 -51.37
N ILE A 96 9.69 -39.33 -51.29
CA ILE A 96 10.42 -38.82 -50.12
C ILE A 96 9.48 -38.61 -48.95
N ILE A 97 8.35 -37.88 -49.10
CA ILE A 97 7.41 -37.61 -48.00
C ILE A 97 6.88 -38.92 -47.38
N PRO A 98 6.39 -39.92 -48.13
CA PRO A 98 5.96 -41.22 -47.58
C PRO A 98 7.11 -41.98 -46.86
N THR A 99 8.37 -41.81 -47.32
CA THR A 99 9.52 -42.41 -46.68
C THR A 99 9.82 -41.70 -45.34
N MET A 100 9.75 -40.39 -45.35
CA MET A 100 9.88 -39.58 -44.08
C MET A 100 8.77 -39.93 -43.10
N ARG A 101 7.54 -40.09 -43.56
CA ARG A 101 6.41 -40.51 -42.68
C ARG A 101 6.69 -41.85 -41.99
N ARG A 102 7.24 -42.83 -42.75
CA ARG A 102 7.60 -44.16 -42.20
C ARG A 102 8.75 -44.08 -41.19
N ARG A 103 9.64 -43.07 -41.32
CA ARG A 103 10.82 -42.90 -40.39
C ARG A 103 10.46 -42.08 -39.16
N ILE A 104 9.80 -40.95 -39.32
CA ILE A 104 9.57 -39.93 -38.28
C ILE A 104 8.11 -39.55 -38.09
N GLY A 105 7.16 -40.24 -38.72
CA GLY A 105 5.71 -39.96 -38.62
C GLY A 105 4.97 -40.93 -37.66
N LEU A 106 3.63 -40.84 -37.71
CA LEU A 106 2.76 -41.74 -36.99
C LEU A 106 2.71 -43.11 -37.70
N PRO A 107 2.45 -44.24 -36.96
CA PRO A 107 2.16 -44.26 -35.50
C PRO A 107 3.42 -44.29 -34.64
N GLU A 108 4.58 -44.72 -35.15
CA GLU A 108 5.82 -44.88 -34.36
C GLU A 108 6.99 -44.20 -35.03
N MET A 109 7.84 -43.59 -34.22
CA MET A 109 9.11 -43.03 -34.66
C MET A 109 10.15 -44.14 -34.74
N VAL A 110 10.59 -44.43 -35.94
CA VAL A 110 11.58 -45.47 -36.21
C VAL A 110 13.00 -44.97 -36.23
N GLU A 111 13.17 -43.64 -36.47
CA GLU A 111 14.50 -43.04 -36.47
C GLU A 111 14.95 -42.72 -35.04
N GLU A 112 16.09 -43.29 -34.62
CA GLU A 112 16.64 -43.12 -33.27
C GLU A 112 17.60 -41.90 -33.17
N SER A 113 18.27 -41.55 -34.29
CA SER A 113 19.22 -40.43 -34.30
C SER A 113 18.51 -39.10 -34.31
N GLU A 114 18.80 -38.24 -33.30
CA GLU A 114 18.26 -36.88 -33.18
C GLU A 114 18.73 -35.98 -34.32
N GLU A 115 19.96 -36.17 -34.78
CA GLU A 115 20.51 -35.43 -35.91
C GLU A 115 19.75 -35.74 -37.21
N ILE A 116 19.51 -37.02 -37.49
CA ILE A 116 18.75 -37.42 -38.68
C ILE A 116 17.29 -36.96 -38.62
N GLN A 117 16.67 -37.02 -37.43
CA GLN A 117 15.32 -36.45 -37.22
C GLN A 117 15.27 -34.95 -37.57
N LEU A 118 16.29 -34.18 -37.14
CA LEU A 118 16.39 -32.76 -37.42
C LEU A 118 16.60 -32.51 -38.92
N GLU A 119 17.54 -33.27 -39.58
CA GLU A 119 17.80 -33.17 -41.01
C GLU A 119 16.52 -33.46 -41.83
N LEU A 120 15.74 -34.49 -41.45
CA LEU A 120 14.51 -34.83 -42.14
C LEU A 120 13.43 -33.75 -41.98
N LEU A 121 13.31 -33.11 -40.79
CA LEU A 121 12.36 -32.01 -40.57
C LEU A 121 12.74 -30.75 -41.36
N THR A 122 14.03 -30.46 -41.40
CA THR A 122 14.56 -29.33 -42.21
C THR A 122 14.29 -29.60 -43.70
N GLN A 123 14.53 -30.85 -44.18
CA GLN A 123 14.21 -31.27 -45.55
C GLN A 123 12.73 -31.14 -45.86
N LEU A 124 11.85 -31.52 -44.90
CA LEU A 124 10.40 -31.34 -45.07
C LEU A 124 10.05 -29.87 -45.28
N GLY A 125 10.65 -28.95 -44.46
CA GLY A 125 10.48 -27.51 -44.66
C GLY A 125 10.85 -27.04 -46.07
N HIS A 126 12.04 -27.48 -46.55
CA HIS A 126 12.49 -27.12 -47.92
C HIS A 126 11.56 -27.68 -49.02
N ILE A 127 11.02 -28.91 -48.84
CA ILE A 127 10.07 -29.48 -49.81
C ILE A 127 8.77 -28.65 -49.80
N VAL A 128 8.22 -28.35 -48.63
CA VAL A 128 6.97 -27.53 -48.49
C VAL A 128 7.17 -26.14 -49.13
N GLU A 129 8.31 -25.49 -48.88
CA GLU A 129 8.65 -24.18 -49.49
C GLU A 129 8.73 -24.25 -51.03
N LYS A 130 9.40 -25.27 -51.56
CA LYS A 130 9.53 -25.50 -53.04
C LYS A 130 8.20 -25.71 -53.75
N PHE A 131 7.26 -26.37 -53.05
CA PHE A 131 5.94 -26.70 -53.61
C PHE A 131 4.83 -25.68 -53.31
N GLN A 132 5.18 -24.61 -52.62
CA GLN A 132 4.24 -23.49 -52.40
C GLN A 132 3.75 -22.94 -53.76
N SER A 133 2.42 -22.85 -53.97
CA SER A 133 1.82 -22.31 -55.18
C SER A 133 0.48 -21.65 -54.90
N ASN A 134 0.24 -20.54 -55.56
CA ASN A 134 -1.05 -19.84 -55.47
C ASN A 134 -2.12 -20.43 -56.38
N ASP A 135 -1.70 -21.20 -57.46
CA ASP A 135 -2.63 -21.66 -58.52
C ASP A 135 -3.15 -23.09 -58.33
N THR A 136 -2.34 -23.95 -57.70
CA THR A 136 -2.69 -25.36 -57.51
C THR A 136 -2.23 -25.88 -56.13
N ASP A 137 -3.12 -26.51 -55.40
CA ASP A 137 -2.78 -27.18 -54.14
C ASP A 137 -2.15 -28.57 -54.39
N THR A 138 -0.89 -28.56 -54.77
CA THR A 138 -0.16 -29.79 -55.05
C THR A 138 0.13 -30.60 -53.80
N LEU A 139 0.16 -29.95 -52.62
CA LEU A 139 0.41 -30.58 -51.33
C LEU A 139 -0.78 -31.31 -50.77
N MET A 140 -2.00 -31.06 -51.25
CA MET A 140 -3.23 -31.70 -50.78
C MET A 140 -3.17 -33.24 -50.84
N ARG A 141 -2.54 -33.79 -51.86
CA ARG A 141 -2.43 -35.24 -52.08
C ARG A 141 -1.67 -35.95 -50.92
N ILE A 142 -0.64 -35.32 -50.42
CA ILE A 142 0.24 -35.84 -49.35
C ILE A 142 0.02 -35.16 -48.01
N TYR A 143 -0.99 -34.33 -47.91
CA TYR A 143 -1.24 -33.50 -46.72
C TYR A 143 -1.35 -34.33 -45.41
N ASN A 144 -1.98 -35.47 -45.47
CA ASN A 144 -2.11 -36.36 -44.31
C ASN A 144 -0.75 -36.91 -43.85
N ASP A 145 0.14 -37.25 -44.80
CA ASP A 145 1.46 -37.77 -44.47
C ASP A 145 2.33 -36.69 -43.82
N ILE A 146 2.25 -35.46 -44.34
CA ILE A 146 2.90 -34.29 -43.72
C ILE A 146 2.37 -34.05 -42.29
N MET A 147 1.07 -34.06 -42.13
CA MET A 147 0.47 -33.84 -40.81
C MET A 147 0.81 -34.92 -39.80
N ASP A 148 0.90 -36.19 -40.24
CA ASP A 148 1.35 -37.31 -39.37
C ASP A 148 2.80 -37.16 -38.92
N ILE A 149 3.68 -36.61 -39.78
CA ILE A 149 5.06 -36.25 -39.44
C ILE A 149 5.06 -35.11 -38.40
N LEU A 150 4.33 -34.02 -38.66
CA LEU A 150 4.35 -32.82 -37.82
C LEU A 150 3.77 -33.10 -36.42
N VAL A 151 2.59 -33.76 -36.35
CA VAL A 151 1.96 -34.13 -35.06
C VAL A 151 2.88 -35.01 -34.21
N ARG A 152 3.56 -36.01 -34.84
CA ARG A 152 4.48 -36.89 -34.13
C ARG A 152 5.69 -36.16 -33.56
N ASN A 153 6.26 -35.23 -34.35
CA ASN A 153 7.48 -34.54 -33.97
C ASN A 153 7.24 -33.41 -32.93
N LEU A 154 6.03 -32.86 -32.83
CA LEU A 154 5.67 -31.96 -31.74
C LEU A 154 5.69 -32.66 -30.36
N THR A 155 5.51 -33.98 -30.30
CA THR A 155 5.59 -34.81 -29.08
C THR A 155 6.99 -35.47 -28.88
N ASN A 156 7.99 -35.08 -29.64
CA ASN A 156 9.36 -35.55 -29.52
C ASN A 156 10.00 -35.06 -28.21
N ARG A 157 11.15 -35.65 -27.82
CA ARG A 157 11.91 -35.16 -26.65
C ARG A 157 12.99 -34.15 -27.02
N TYR A 158 13.33 -34.07 -28.28
CA TYR A 158 14.43 -33.24 -28.78
C TYR A 158 13.98 -31.80 -29.14
N ALA A 159 14.53 -30.83 -28.46
CA ALA A 159 14.06 -29.41 -28.54
C ALA A 159 14.32 -28.78 -29.90
N ASN A 160 15.39 -29.17 -30.63
CA ASN A 160 15.65 -28.65 -31.95
C ASN A 160 14.63 -29.18 -32.98
N ALA A 161 14.21 -30.46 -32.83
CA ALA A 161 13.14 -31.03 -33.64
C ALA A 161 11.81 -30.26 -33.47
N HIS A 162 11.45 -29.87 -32.24
CA HIS A 162 10.30 -29.05 -32.00
C HIS A 162 10.35 -27.72 -32.78
N ARG A 163 11.51 -27.06 -32.76
CA ARG A 163 11.66 -25.74 -33.45
C ARG A 163 11.55 -25.89 -34.97
N GLU A 164 12.21 -26.89 -35.55
CA GLU A 164 12.11 -27.14 -36.99
C GLU A 164 10.70 -27.59 -37.38
N CYS A 165 10.05 -28.40 -36.56
CA CYS A 165 8.67 -28.79 -36.77
C CYS A 165 7.73 -27.59 -36.76
N CYS A 166 7.90 -26.66 -35.79
CA CYS A 166 7.13 -25.41 -35.75
C CYS A 166 7.32 -24.57 -37.01
N LYS A 167 8.58 -24.42 -37.50
CA LYS A 167 8.86 -23.72 -38.76
C LYS A 167 8.20 -24.39 -39.97
N ALA A 168 8.25 -25.72 -40.03
CA ALA A 168 7.59 -26.48 -41.09
C ALA A 168 6.07 -26.31 -41.08
N ILE A 169 5.45 -26.23 -39.89
CA ILE A 169 4.01 -25.94 -39.71
C ILE A 169 3.67 -24.55 -40.26
N GLN A 170 4.47 -23.53 -39.91
CA GLN A 170 4.25 -22.15 -40.37
C GLN A 170 4.38 -22.05 -41.90
N LEU A 171 5.37 -22.71 -42.48
CA LEU A 171 5.53 -22.81 -43.94
C LEU A 171 4.33 -23.53 -44.57
N LEU A 172 3.89 -24.67 -44.01
CA LEU A 172 2.76 -25.42 -44.53
C LEU A 172 1.46 -24.61 -44.49
N ALA A 173 1.25 -23.82 -43.42
CA ALA A 173 0.07 -22.97 -43.30
C ALA A 173 -0.05 -21.92 -44.40
N THR A 174 1.10 -21.44 -44.93
CA THR A 174 1.15 -20.49 -46.07
C THR A 174 1.21 -21.18 -47.41
N ALA A 175 1.67 -22.46 -47.47
CA ALA A 175 1.88 -23.20 -48.71
C ALA A 175 0.63 -23.87 -49.25
N THR A 176 -0.36 -24.19 -48.43
CA THR A 176 -1.59 -24.87 -48.85
C THR A 176 -2.85 -24.28 -48.23
N PRO A 177 -3.88 -23.95 -49.03
CA PRO A 177 -5.17 -23.56 -48.55
C PRO A 177 -5.89 -24.69 -47.78
N SER A 178 -5.50 -25.96 -47.99
CA SER A 178 -6.09 -27.14 -47.30
C SER A 178 -5.64 -27.29 -45.83
N PHE A 179 -4.75 -26.39 -45.34
CA PHE A 179 -4.23 -26.46 -43.96
C PHE A 179 -5.34 -26.55 -42.88
N TYR A 180 -6.50 -25.92 -43.10
CA TYR A 180 -7.63 -25.94 -42.14
C TYR A 180 -8.16 -27.37 -41.86
N MET A 181 -7.96 -28.34 -42.74
CA MET A 181 -8.55 -29.69 -42.63
C MET A 181 -8.14 -30.44 -41.36
N ARG A 182 -6.87 -30.27 -40.93
CA ARG A 182 -6.33 -30.92 -39.71
C ARG A 182 -5.58 -29.96 -38.79
N ALA A 183 -5.66 -28.66 -38.98
CA ALA A 183 -4.98 -27.65 -38.17
C ALA A 183 -5.26 -27.84 -36.66
N GLU A 184 -6.46 -28.20 -36.28
CA GLU A 184 -6.92 -28.46 -34.92
C GLU A 184 -6.13 -29.57 -34.21
N SER A 185 -5.57 -30.56 -34.95
CA SER A 185 -4.78 -31.64 -34.38
C SER A 185 -3.42 -31.19 -33.85
N LEU A 186 -2.94 -30.02 -34.27
CA LEU A 186 -1.70 -29.41 -33.82
C LEU A 186 -1.84 -28.64 -32.49
N VAL A 187 -3.05 -28.26 -32.07
CA VAL A 187 -3.26 -27.40 -30.92
C VAL A 187 -2.78 -28.05 -29.62
N ASP A 188 -3.19 -29.28 -29.34
CA ASP A 188 -2.85 -29.94 -28.10
C ASP A 188 -1.35 -30.15 -27.95
N PRO A 189 -0.61 -30.70 -28.93
CA PRO A 189 0.84 -30.81 -28.86
C PRO A 189 1.55 -29.46 -28.73
N LEU A 190 1.09 -28.42 -29.44
CA LEU A 190 1.68 -27.07 -29.35
C LEU A 190 1.45 -26.46 -27.97
N THR A 191 0.27 -26.67 -27.34
CA THR A 191 0.02 -26.17 -26.00
C THR A 191 0.92 -26.83 -24.95
N GLU A 192 1.31 -28.10 -25.12
CA GLU A 192 2.30 -28.76 -24.25
C GLU A 192 3.70 -28.11 -24.37
N LEU A 193 4.11 -27.64 -25.57
CA LEU A 193 5.38 -26.96 -25.78
C LEU A 193 5.46 -25.57 -25.12
N LEU A 194 4.35 -24.97 -24.76
CA LEU A 194 4.33 -23.69 -24.03
C LEU A 194 4.98 -23.78 -22.64
N CYS A 195 5.03 -24.98 -22.07
CA CYS A 195 5.69 -25.26 -20.77
C CYS A 195 7.16 -25.72 -20.94
N HIS A 196 7.72 -25.68 -22.13
CA HIS A 196 9.07 -26.18 -22.40
C HIS A 196 10.16 -25.36 -21.66
N ARG A 197 11.22 -26.04 -21.19
CA ARG A 197 12.32 -25.39 -20.44
C ARG A 197 13.05 -24.30 -21.23
N GLN A 198 13.28 -24.53 -22.52
CA GLN A 198 13.95 -23.57 -23.40
C GLN A 198 12.98 -22.49 -23.88
N SER A 199 13.30 -21.25 -23.62
CA SER A 199 12.48 -20.10 -24.03
C SER A 199 12.31 -19.98 -25.54
N ALA A 200 13.35 -20.26 -26.32
CA ALA A 200 13.29 -20.27 -27.78
C ALA A 200 12.20 -21.25 -28.31
N THR A 201 12.03 -22.40 -27.65
CA THR A 201 10.95 -23.34 -28.00
C THR A 201 9.58 -22.80 -27.59
N ARG A 202 9.46 -22.16 -26.42
CA ARG A 202 8.21 -21.51 -26.01
C ARG A 202 7.81 -20.38 -26.98
N THR A 203 8.77 -19.53 -27.36
CA THR A 203 8.52 -18.40 -28.28
C THR A 203 7.98 -18.89 -29.62
N ILE A 204 8.66 -19.86 -30.27
CA ILE A 204 8.20 -20.38 -31.56
C ILE A 204 6.91 -21.18 -31.46
N ALA A 205 6.66 -21.83 -30.32
CA ALA A 205 5.40 -22.52 -30.07
C ALA A 205 4.23 -21.54 -29.96
N VAL A 206 4.40 -20.39 -29.27
CA VAL A 206 3.40 -19.30 -29.24
C VAL A 206 3.13 -18.78 -30.65
N GLU A 207 4.16 -18.48 -31.40
CA GLU A 207 4.06 -17.98 -32.79
C GLU A 207 3.32 -18.98 -33.66
N THR A 208 3.70 -20.26 -33.62
CA THR A 208 3.09 -21.32 -34.42
C THR A 208 1.63 -21.56 -34.02
N LEU A 209 1.35 -21.59 -32.72
CA LEU A 209 -0.03 -21.69 -32.22
C LEU A 209 -0.89 -20.51 -32.70
N GLY A 210 -0.28 -19.31 -32.70
CA GLY A 210 -0.89 -18.09 -33.23
C GLY A 210 -1.32 -18.24 -34.68
N VAL A 211 -0.46 -18.82 -35.53
CA VAL A 211 -0.76 -19.10 -36.96
C VAL A 211 -1.83 -20.19 -37.08
N VAL A 212 -1.67 -21.30 -36.36
CA VAL A 212 -2.61 -22.46 -36.45
C VAL A 212 -4.04 -22.05 -36.10
N CYS A 213 -4.23 -21.20 -35.09
CA CYS A 213 -5.56 -20.74 -34.67
C CYS A 213 -6.32 -20.00 -35.79
N LEU A 214 -5.64 -19.35 -36.73
CA LEU A 214 -6.29 -18.62 -37.82
C LEU A 214 -6.99 -19.57 -38.82
N TYR A 215 -6.61 -20.83 -38.82
CA TYR A 215 -7.16 -21.86 -39.73
C TYR A 215 -8.19 -22.79 -39.06
N ILE A 216 -8.47 -22.58 -37.77
CA ILE A 216 -9.51 -23.38 -37.07
C ILE A 216 -10.89 -22.79 -37.38
N THR A 217 -11.76 -23.59 -37.98
CA THR A 217 -13.04 -23.08 -38.50
C THR A 217 -14.25 -23.48 -37.66
N ASN A 218 -14.28 -24.65 -37.01
CA ASN A 218 -15.47 -25.22 -36.38
C ASN A 218 -15.30 -25.66 -34.94
N LYS A 219 -14.17 -25.31 -34.28
CA LYS A 219 -13.87 -25.73 -32.90
C LYS A 219 -13.40 -24.56 -32.07
N ASN A 220 -14.34 -23.70 -31.65
CA ASN A 220 -14.08 -22.55 -30.80
C ASN A 220 -13.43 -22.94 -29.45
N ASP A 221 -13.68 -24.15 -28.94
CA ASP A 221 -13.05 -24.70 -27.74
C ASP A 221 -11.53 -24.80 -27.85
N LYS A 222 -11.01 -25.14 -29.04
CA LYS A 222 -9.56 -25.20 -29.30
C LYS A 222 -8.93 -23.80 -29.31
N ILE A 223 -9.62 -22.81 -29.87
CA ILE A 223 -9.19 -21.40 -29.84
C ILE A 223 -9.16 -20.90 -28.39
N VAL A 224 -10.23 -21.13 -27.61
CA VAL A 224 -10.29 -20.77 -26.19
C VAL A 224 -9.16 -21.46 -25.41
N LYS A 225 -8.92 -22.76 -25.63
CA LYS A 225 -7.80 -23.48 -25.03
C LYS A 225 -6.47 -22.82 -25.34
N SER A 226 -6.22 -22.42 -26.60
CA SER A 226 -4.99 -21.75 -27.02
C SER A 226 -4.79 -20.43 -26.29
N ILE A 227 -5.84 -19.58 -26.21
CA ILE A 227 -5.80 -18.30 -25.51
C ILE A 227 -5.46 -18.49 -24.02
N VAL A 228 -6.16 -19.43 -23.36
CA VAL A 228 -5.95 -19.74 -21.93
C VAL A 228 -4.53 -20.29 -21.69
N SER A 229 -4.02 -21.12 -22.59
CA SER A 229 -2.68 -21.71 -22.46
C SER A 229 -1.54 -20.69 -22.65
N ILE A 230 -1.78 -19.59 -23.38
CA ILE A 230 -0.80 -18.50 -23.56
C ILE A 230 -0.79 -17.56 -22.36
N SER A 231 -1.92 -17.38 -21.66
CA SER A 231 -2.05 -16.41 -20.55
C SER A 231 -0.93 -16.50 -19.49
N PRO A 232 -0.48 -17.68 -19.03
CA PRO A 232 0.61 -17.77 -18.05
C PRO A 232 1.96 -17.24 -18.58
N LEU A 233 2.17 -17.24 -19.90
CA LEU A 233 3.39 -16.76 -20.53
C LEU A 233 3.52 -15.23 -20.58
N LEU A 234 2.47 -14.49 -20.23
CA LEU A 234 2.53 -13.04 -20.05
C LEU A 234 3.44 -12.63 -18.89
N THR A 235 3.70 -13.54 -17.96
CA THR A 235 4.63 -13.36 -16.85
C THR A 235 5.91 -14.18 -17.00
N ASP A 236 6.22 -14.67 -18.21
CA ASP A 236 7.45 -15.42 -18.47
C ASP A 236 8.69 -14.57 -18.16
N SER A 237 9.71 -15.21 -17.58
CA SER A 237 10.98 -14.54 -17.25
C SER A 237 11.70 -13.98 -18.46
N VAL A 238 11.46 -14.54 -19.67
CA VAL A 238 12.13 -14.16 -20.91
C VAL A 238 11.25 -13.22 -21.75
N ALA A 239 11.76 -12.03 -21.97
CA ALA A 239 11.10 -10.94 -22.70
C ALA A 239 10.59 -11.34 -24.09
N ALA A 240 11.35 -12.16 -24.84
CA ALA A 240 10.98 -12.61 -26.17
C ALA A 240 9.67 -13.43 -26.18
N VAL A 241 9.41 -14.20 -25.12
CA VAL A 241 8.18 -14.97 -24.97
C VAL A 241 7.00 -14.02 -24.74
N ARG A 242 7.12 -13.08 -23.76
CA ARG A 242 6.08 -12.10 -23.47
C ARG A 242 5.75 -11.22 -24.69
N ARG A 243 6.79 -10.76 -25.39
CA ARG A 243 6.66 -10.01 -26.65
C ARG A 243 5.83 -10.78 -27.68
N MET A 244 6.14 -12.05 -27.89
CA MET A 244 5.44 -12.89 -28.87
C MET A 244 3.95 -13.07 -28.49
N CYS A 245 3.63 -13.23 -27.20
CA CYS A 245 2.24 -13.30 -26.75
C CYS A 245 1.44 -12.04 -27.15
N GLY A 246 2.03 -10.84 -26.98
CA GLY A 246 1.39 -9.60 -27.37
C GLY A 246 1.21 -9.47 -28.88
N ILE A 247 2.23 -9.81 -29.68
CA ILE A 247 2.17 -9.80 -31.15
C ILE A 247 1.06 -10.72 -31.66
N ILE A 248 1.00 -11.95 -31.13
CA ILE A 248 -0.04 -12.92 -31.53
C ILE A 248 -1.44 -12.48 -31.06
N GLY A 249 -1.55 -11.86 -29.87
CA GLY A 249 -2.80 -11.27 -29.41
C GLY A 249 -3.32 -10.22 -30.40
N CYS A 250 -2.46 -9.27 -30.81
CA CYS A 250 -2.82 -8.27 -31.83
C CYS A 250 -3.15 -8.91 -33.17
N LYS A 251 -2.38 -9.92 -33.62
CA LYS A 251 -2.67 -10.65 -34.85
C LYS A 251 -4.05 -11.31 -34.83
N TRP A 252 -4.43 -11.92 -33.72
CA TRP A 252 -5.75 -12.52 -33.56
C TRP A 252 -6.88 -11.48 -33.55
N LEU A 253 -6.66 -10.29 -32.98
CA LEU A 253 -7.67 -9.21 -33.03
C LEU A 253 -7.94 -8.73 -34.46
N ILE A 254 -6.98 -8.89 -35.37
CA ILE A 254 -7.08 -8.47 -36.78
C ILE A 254 -7.56 -9.63 -37.66
N GLU A 255 -6.92 -10.79 -37.60
CA GLU A 255 -7.02 -11.84 -38.61
C GLU A 255 -7.92 -13.02 -38.21
N LEU A 256 -8.24 -13.20 -36.89
CA LEU A 256 -9.07 -14.36 -36.49
C LEU A 256 -10.49 -14.24 -37.07
N ARG A 257 -10.98 -15.32 -37.61
CA ARG A 257 -12.22 -15.33 -38.42
C ARG A 257 -13.46 -14.88 -37.64
N ASP A 258 -13.60 -15.30 -36.37
CA ASP A 258 -14.71 -14.92 -35.46
C ASP A 258 -14.17 -14.12 -34.25
N ARG A 259 -13.28 -13.14 -34.51
CA ARG A 259 -12.55 -12.38 -33.46
C ARG A 259 -13.45 -11.68 -32.46
N TYR A 260 -14.64 -11.20 -32.89
CA TYR A 260 -15.57 -10.50 -32.00
C TYR A 260 -16.05 -11.38 -30.85
N SER A 261 -16.20 -12.69 -31.06
CA SER A 261 -16.56 -13.65 -30.01
C SER A 261 -15.44 -13.88 -28.99
N PHE A 262 -14.20 -13.49 -29.32
CA PHE A 262 -13.04 -13.72 -28.45
C PHE A 262 -12.42 -12.43 -27.91
N PHE A 263 -12.93 -11.24 -28.23
CA PHE A 263 -12.37 -9.98 -27.79
C PHE A 263 -12.19 -9.91 -26.27
N GLU A 264 -13.19 -10.33 -25.48
CA GLU A 264 -13.12 -10.36 -24.03
C GLU A 264 -11.99 -11.23 -23.45
N ARG A 265 -11.42 -12.13 -24.26
CA ARG A 265 -10.33 -13.03 -23.88
C ARG A 265 -8.98 -12.62 -24.47
N ILE A 266 -8.97 -12.03 -25.67
CA ILE A 266 -7.75 -11.64 -26.38
C ILE A 266 -7.28 -10.25 -25.93
N VAL A 267 -8.19 -9.28 -25.74
CA VAL A 267 -7.83 -7.92 -25.34
C VAL A 267 -7.03 -7.90 -24.03
N PRO A 268 -7.39 -8.67 -22.98
CA PRO A 268 -6.56 -8.74 -21.78
C PRO A 268 -5.11 -9.15 -22.03
N LEU A 269 -4.85 -10.09 -22.97
CA LEU A 269 -3.49 -10.52 -23.29
C LEU A 269 -2.66 -9.34 -23.81
N VAL A 270 -3.24 -8.54 -24.70
CA VAL A 270 -2.58 -7.37 -25.29
C VAL A 270 -2.36 -6.28 -24.24
N LEU A 271 -3.39 -5.96 -23.43
CA LEU A 271 -3.30 -4.94 -22.39
C LEU A 271 -2.25 -5.27 -21.31
N CYS A 272 -2.08 -6.56 -20.96
CA CYS A 272 -0.99 -7.00 -20.08
C CYS A 272 0.37 -6.66 -20.66
N CYS A 273 0.58 -6.83 -21.97
CA CYS A 273 1.86 -6.51 -22.62
C CYS A 273 2.12 -5.00 -22.70
N LEU A 274 1.09 -4.17 -22.75
CA LEU A 274 1.22 -2.70 -22.66
C LEU A 274 1.74 -2.23 -21.29
N LYS A 275 1.69 -3.10 -20.28
CA LYS A 275 2.24 -2.85 -18.93
C LYS A 275 3.50 -3.67 -18.64
N ASP A 276 4.15 -4.23 -19.65
CA ASP A 276 5.41 -4.95 -19.49
C ASP A 276 6.49 -4.04 -18.87
N ASP A 277 7.40 -4.62 -18.10
CA ASP A 277 8.49 -3.88 -17.47
C ASP A 277 9.45 -3.26 -18.50
N LEU A 278 9.59 -3.88 -19.69
CA LEU A 278 10.44 -3.39 -20.79
C LEU A 278 9.70 -2.41 -21.68
N VAL A 279 10.33 -1.23 -21.87
CA VAL A 279 9.79 -0.15 -22.72
C VAL A 279 9.60 -0.60 -24.16
N ASP A 280 10.58 -1.32 -24.70
CA ASP A 280 10.56 -1.78 -26.10
C ASP A 280 9.34 -2.66 -26.41
N ILE A 281 8.95 -3.53 -25.45
CA ILE A 281 7.77 -4.38 -25.60
C ILE A 281 6.51 -3.51 -25.59
N ARG A 282 6.41 -2.58 -24.62
CA ARG A 282 5.25 -1.69 -24.53
C ARG A 282 5.04 -0.88 -25.81
N GLU A 283 6.10 -0.28 -26.35
CA GLU A 283 6.04 0.56 -27.57
C GLU A 283 5.68 -0.27 -28.80
N GLU A 284 6.29 -1.43 -28.97
CA GLU A 284 6.01 -2.31 -30.11
C GLU A 284 4.57 -2.83 -30.08
N ILE A 285 4.12 -3.32 -28.92
CA ILE A 285 2.75 -3.83 -28.79
C ILE A 285 1.73 -2.70 -28.92
N ASN A 286 2.03 -1.50 -28.39
CA ASN A 286 1.17 -0.33 -28.58
C ASN A 286 1.02 0.01 -30.07
N THR A 287 2.10 -0.06 -30.84
CA THR A 287 2.06 0.17 -32.30
C THR A 287 1.14 -0.86 -33.00
N HIS A 288 1.23 -2.13 -32.62
CA HIS A 288 0.35 -3.17 -33.15
C HIS A 288 -1.10 -2.98 -32.70
N PHE A 289 -1.32 -2.58 -31.42
CA PHE A 289 -2.66 -2.38 -30.88
C PHE A 289 -3.37 -1.18 -31.52
N ILE A 290 -2.62 -0.11 -31.83
CA ILE A 290 -3.17 1.04 -32.60
C ILE A 290 -3.73 0.56 -33.94
N ARG A 291 -3.02 -0.32 -34.67
CA ARG A 291 -3.54 -0.90 -35.92
C ARG A 291 -4.81 -1.72 -35.71
N CYS A 292 -4.89 -2.47 -34.60
CA CYS A 292 -6.14 -3.17 -34.24
C CYS A 292 -7.29 -2.19 -34.05
N GLY A 293 -7.02 -1.07 -33.38
CA GLY A 293 -8.00 0.01 -33.16
C GLY A 293 -8.43 0.69 -34.45
N GLU A 294 -7.48 0.98 -35.36
CA GLU A 294 -7.76 1.57 -36.68
C GLU A 294 -8.70 0.63 -37.49
N GLN A 295 -8.37 -0.65 -37.56
CA GLN A 295 -9.24 -1.61 -38.24
C GLN A 295 -10.63 -1.72 -37.59
N PHE A 296 -10.67 -1.76 -36.26
CA PHE A 296 -11.96 -1.78 -35.56
C PHE A 296 -12.80 -0.52 -35.82
N PHE A 297 -12.14 0.64 -35.88
CA PHE A 297 -12.79 1.91 -36.25
C PHE A 297 -13.34 1.86 -37.67
N ASP A 298 -12.55 1.40 -38.65
CA ASP A 298 -12.96 1.32 -40.06
C ASP A 298 -14.18 0.38 -40.25
N GLU A 299 -14.22 -0.71 -39.50
CA GLU A 299 -15.32 -1.69 -39.56
C GLU A 299 -16.62 -1.16 -38.90
N ASN A 300 -16.51 -0.22 -37.95
CA ASN A 300 -17.63 0.30 -37.15
C ASN A 300 -17.83 1.81 -37.34
N GLN A 301 -17.42 2.37 -38.44
CA GLN A 301 -17.39 3.82 -38.70
C GLN A 301 -18.72 4.53 -38.39
N GLN A 302 -19.87 3.95 -38.73
CA GLN A 302 -21.16 4.62 -38.56
C GLN A 302 -21.50 4.87 -37.08
N GLU A 303 -21.11 3.98 -36.19
CA GLU A 303 -21.32 4.11 -34.75
C GLU A 303 -20.29 5.04 -34.12
N LEU A 304 -19.01 4.87 -34.47
CA LEU A 304 -17.89 5.56 -33.83
C LEU A 304 -17.70 7.03 -34.30
N GLN A 305 -18.06 7.36 -35.51
CA GLN A 305 -18.03 8.76 -35.97
C GLN A 305 -18.96 9.68 -35.16
N ARG A 306 -20.08 9.17 -34.68
CA ARG A 306 -20.96 9.95 -33.80
C ARG A 306 -20.31 10.23 -32.46
N ILE A 307 -19.55 9.27 -31.93
CA ILE A 307 -18.79 9.41 -30.68
C ILE A 307 -17.60 10.36 -30.89
N GLU A 308 -16.94 10.29 -32.05
CA GLU A 308 -15.81 11.16 -32.37
C GLU A 308 -16.18 12.65 -32.38
N LEU A 309 -17.35 13.01 -32.86
CA LEU A 309 -17.84 14.39 -32.85
C LEU A 309 -18.05 14.92 -31.42
N ILE A 310 -18.48 14.06 -30.50
CA ILE A 310 -18.66 14.40 -29.07
C ILE A 310 -17.33 14.41 -28.33
N ASP A 311 -16.41 13.55 -28.70
CA ASP A 311 -15.10 13.34 -28.06
C ASP A 311 -14.13 14.52 -28.26
N HIS A 312 -14.28 15.28 -29.35
CA HIS A 312 -13.50 16.50 -29.59
C HIS A 312 -13.81 17.65 -28.60
N GLU A 313 -14.94 17.59 -27.90
CA GLU A 313 -15.31 18.59 -26.89
C GLU A 313 -14.70 18.28 -25.49
N TYR A 314 -14.03 17.11 -25.33
CA TYR A 314 -13.48 16.68 -24.05
C TYR A 314 -12.09 17.31 -23.81
N PRO A 315 -11.85 18.00 -22.70
CA PRO A 315 -10.56 18.63 -22.45
C PRO A 315 -9.45 17.56 -22.24
N CYS A 316 -8.57 17.45 -23.20
CA CYS A 316 -7.37 16.59 -23.15
C CYS A 316 -6.36 16.96 -22.04
N SER A 317 -6.54 18.11 -21.36
CA SER A 317 -5.55 18.67 -20.45
C SER A 317 -5.22 17.81 -19.22
N ASN A 318 -6.20 17.08 -18.69
CA ASN A 318 -5.99 16.27 -17.48
C ASN A 318 -5.37 14.89 -17.78
N TYR A 319 -5.58 14.37 -18.98
CA TYR A 319 -5.07 13.06 -19.40
C TYR A 319 -3.57 13.05 -19.64
N VAL A 320 -3.06 14.12 -20.26
CA VAL A 320 -1.64 14.26 -20.67
C VAL A 320 -0.70 14.37 -19.48
N ALA A 321 -1.15 14.91 -18.35
CA ALA A 321 -0.32 15.15 -17.17
C ALA A 321 0.02 13.87 -16.40
N LEU A 322 -0.69 12.74 -16.60
CA LEU A 322 -0.68 11.63 -15.67
C LEU A 322 0.07 10.38 -16.11
N VAL A 323 -0.02 9.97 -17.36
CA VAL A 323 0.38 8.58 -17.72
C VAL A 323 1.12 8.45 -19.03
N THR A 324 0.71 9.15 -20.07
CA THR A 324 1.29 9.06 -21.41
C THR A 324 1.24 10.39 -22.13
N LYS A 325 2.13 10.59 -23.11
CA LYS A 325 2.15 11.80 -23.93
C LYS A 325 0.94 11.94 -24.86
N THR A 326 0.17 10.88 -25.05
CA THR A 326 -0.95 10.84 -26.00
C THR A 326 -2.10 9.99 -25.47
N ARG A 327 -3.34 10.47 -25.63
CA ARG A 327 -4.56 9.73 -25.33
C ARG A 327 -4.71 8.54 -26.31
N PRO A 328 -5.18 7.34 -25.87
CA PRO A 328 -5.45 6.24 -26.78
C PRO A 328 -6.44 6.61 -27.90
N THR A 329 -6.24 6.07 -29.10
CA THR A 329 -7.13 6.32 -30.23
C THR A 329 -8.55 5.87 -29.94
N LEU A 330 -9.54 6.49 -30.57
CA LEU A 330 -10.96 6.15 -30.36
C LEU A 330 -11.26 4.68 -30.70
N GLY A 331 -10.65 4.13 -31.74
CA GLY A 331 -10.82 2.72 -32.07
C GLY A 331 -10.29 1.77 -31.00
N CYS A 332 -9.12 2.06 -30.40
CA CYS A 332 -8.60 1.27 -29.28
C CYS A 332 -9.50 1.36 -28.05
N ARG A 333 -10.00 2.57 -27.73
CA ARG A 333 -10.91 2.78 -26.60
C ARG A 333 -12.21 2.00 -26.78
N ALA A 334 -12.83 2.09 -27.95
CA ALA A 334 -14.06 1.37 -28.27
C ALA A 334 -13.87 -0.16 -28.27
N LEU A 335 -12.71 -0.65 -28.72
CA LEU A 335 -12.37 -2.07 -28.68
C LEU A 335 -12.29 -2.60 -27.24
N VAL A 336 -11.68 -1.84 -26.33
CA VAL A 336 -11.61 -2.19 -24.90
C VAL A 336 -13.00 -2.08 -24.26
N GLU A 337 -13.79 -1.07 -24.56
CA GLU A 337 -15.17 -0.92 -24.08
C GLU A 337 -16.03 -2.13 -24.45
N LYS A 338 -15.93 -2.59 -25.69
CA LYS A 338 -16.65 -3.80 -26.16
C LYS A 338 -16.24 -5.08 -25.41
N SER A 339 -15.05 -5.06 -24.79
CA SER A 339 -14.44 -6.19 -24.08
C SER A 339 -14.64 -6.15 -22.56
N LEU A 340 -15.41 -5.23 -22.00
CA LEU A 340 -15.57 -5.01 -20.54
C LEU A 340 -16.11 -6.21 -19.75
N ARG A 341 -16.61 -7.27 -20.41
CA ARG A 341 -16.96 -8.53 -19.73
C ARG A 341 -15.76 -9.22 -19.08
N MET A 342 -14.53 -8.93 -19.53
CA MET A 342 -13.28 -9.41 -18.91
C MET A 342 -13.16 -9.00 -17.43
N ILE A 343 -13.85 -7.96 -16.98
CA ILE A 343 -13.80 -7.45 -15.60
C ILE A 343 -14.13 -8.55 -14.59
N ASN A 344 -15.06 -9.46 -14.88
CA ASN A 344 -15.42 -10.56 -13.99
C ASN A 344 -14.22 -11.48 -13.67
N ILE A 345 -13.30 -11.67 -14.62
CA ILE A 345 -12.08 -12.46 -14.43
C ILE A 345 -11.08 -11.65 -13.60
N ILE A 346 -10.87 -10.38 -13.95
CA ILE A 346 -9.95 -9.48 -13.25
C ILE A 346 -10.34 -9.35 -11.77
N VAL A 347 -11.62 -9.13 -11.47
CA VAL A 347 -12.12 -9.05 -10.08
C VAL A 347 -11.85 -10.34 -9.31
N LYS A 348 -12.03 -11.49 -9.94
CA LYS A 348 -11.76 -12.80 -9.31
C LYS A 348 -10.28 -12.98 -9.01
N GLU A 349 -9.40 -12.61 -9.94
CA GLU A 349 -7.94 -12.70 -9.77
C GLU A 349 -7.39 -11.68 -8.77
N MET A 350 -7.98 -10.49 -8.64
CA MET A 350 -7.66 -9.53 -7.57
C MET A 350 -7.86 -10.09 -6.16
N LEU A 351 -8.64 -11.16 -6.02
CA LEU A 351 -8.92 -11.84 -4.76
C LEU A 351 -8.10 -13.14 -4.60
N ASP A 352 -7.18 -13.44 -5.53
CA ASP A 352 -6.33 -14.64 -5.48
C ASP A 352 -5.40 -14.61 -4.24
N TRP A 353 -5.05 -15.80 -3.74
CA TRP A 353 -4.15 -15.93 -2.59
C TRP A 353 -2.69 -15.56 -2.91
N LYS A 354 -2.28 -15.62 -4.20
CA LYS A 354 -0.94 -15.27 -4.66
C LYS A 354 -0.79 -13.76 -4.92
N GLU A 355 0.14 -13.12 -4.24
CA GLU A 355 0.45 -11.70 -4.46
C GLU A 355 0.74 -11.35 -5.93
N PRO A 356 1.58 -12.10 -6.69
CA PRO A 356 1.86 -11.76 -8.09
C PRO A 356 0.61 -11.74 -8.98
N VAL A 357 -0.39 -12.60 -8.70
CA VAL A 357 -1.65 -12.64 -9.46
C VAL A 357 -2.46 -11.39 -9.15
N ARG A 358 -2.62 -11.05 -7.86
CA ARG A 358 -3.34 -9.82 -7.45
C ARG A 358 -2.72 -8.56 -8.05
N LEU A 359 -1.38 -8.46 -7.98
CA LEU A 359 -0.64 -7.31 -8.54
C LEU A 359 -0.80 -7.22 -10.07
N HIS A 360 -0.71 -8.37 -10.77
CA HIS A 360 -0.88 -8.42 -12.21
C HIS A 360 -2.29 -7.98 -12.63
N SER A 361 -3.32 -8.45 -11.92
CA SER A 361 -4.73 -8.09 -12.18
C SER A 361 -5.00 -6.60 -11.96
N LEU A 362 -4.36 -5.97 -10.96
CA LEU A 362 -4.44 -4.53 -10.75
C LEU A 362 -3.75 -3.73 -11.86
N LYS A 363 -2.59 -4.19 -12.33
CA LYS A 363 -1.90 -3.59 -13.49
C LYS A 363 -2.76 -3.68 -14.75
N LEU A 364 -3.41 -4.82 -14.97
CA LEU A 364 -4.35 -5.00 -16.08
C LEU A 364 -5.58 -4.08 -15.92
N LEU A 365 -6.14 -4.01 -14.72
CA LEU A 365 -7.28 -3.11 -14.43
C LEU A 365 -6.94 -1.65 -14.72
N TRP A 366 -5.71 -1.21 -14.40
CA TRP A 366 -5.24 0.12 -14.77
C TRP A 366 -5.34 0.38 -16.27
N GLU A 367 -4.84 -0.54 -17.11
CA GLU A 367 -4.91 -0.39 -18.56
C GLU A 367 -6.35 -0.40 -19.05
N VAL A 368 -7.20 -1.28 -18.51
CA VAL A 368 -8.63 -1.33 -18.88
C VAL A 368 -9.32 0.01 -18.56
N VAL A 369 -9.09 0.58 -17.38
CA VAL A 369 -9.67 1.88 -17.00
C VAL A 369 -9.13 2.99 -17.88
N LEU A 370 -7.82 2.96 -18.19
CA LEU A 370 -7.16 3.94 -19.03
C LEU A 370 -7.76 4.02 -20.44
N PHE A 371 -8.06 2.85 -21.03
CA PHE A 371 -8.63 2.78 -22.36
C PHE A 371 -10.17 2.93 -22.36
N ALA A 372 -10.88 2.40 -21.38
CA ALA A 372 -12.34 2.48 -21.33
C ALA A 372 -12.83 3.85 -20.84
N GLU A 373 -11.98 4.61 -20.12
CA GLU A 373 -12.29 5.94 -19.60
C GLU A 373 -13.68 5.99 -18.92
N LYS A 374 -14.51 6.97 -19.30
CA LYS A 374 -15.87 7.16 -18.75
C LYS A 374 -16.80 5.97 -18.93
N ALA A 375 -16.61 5.17 -19.99
CA ALA A 375 -17.41 3.97 -20.24
C ALA A 375 -17.25 2.92 -19.14
N PHE A 376 -16.11 2.91 -18.42
CA PHE A 376 -15.88 2.01 -17.29
C PHE A 376 -16.83 2.26 -16.10
N THR A 377 -17.45 3.43 -16.00
CA THR A 377 -18.35 3.79 -14.89
C THR A 377 -19.42 2.72 -14.63
N CYS A 378 -19.98 2.11 -15.68
CA CYS A 378 -20.98 1.06 -15.53
C CYS A 378 -20.47 -0.22 -14.84
N LYS A 379 -19.14 -0.41 -14.79
CA LYS A 379 -18.48 -1.55 -14.15
C LYS A 379 -17.93 -1.25 -12.75
N PHE A 380 -17.96 -0.01 -12.33
CA PHE A 380 -17.39 0.41 -11.04
C PHE A 380 -17.99 -0.36 -9.86
N ILE A 381 -19.30 -0.55 -9.83
CA ILE A 381 -19.98 -1.27 -8.73
C ILE A 381 -19.51 -2.72 -8.59
N GLU A 382 -19.14 -3.38 -9.72
CA GLU A 382 -18.66 -4.77 -9.71
C GLU A 382 -17.21 -4.84 -9.18
N VAL A 383 -16.39 -3.81 -9.45
CA VAL A 383 -14.96 -3.77 -9.12
C VAL A 383 -14.68 -3.21 -7.73
N PHE A 384 -15.47 -2.25 -7.28
CA PHE A 384 -15.20 -1.48 -6.06
C PHE A 384 -14.94 -2.34 -4.81
N PRO A 385 -15.71 -3.40 -4.51
CA PRO A 385 -15.46 -4.22 -3.32
C PRO A 385 -14.10 -4.91 -3.34
N ALA A 386 -13.67 -5.41 -4.52
CA ALA A 386 -12.37 -6.06 -4.67
C ALA A 386 -11.23 -5.03 -4.62
N LEU A 387 -11.41 -3.86 -5.21
CA LEU A 387 -10.44 -2.76 -5.17
C LEU A 387 -10.27 -2.22 -3.75
N ALA A 388 -11.35 -2.04 -3.00
CA ALA A 388 -11.30 -1.65 -1.60
C ALA A 388 -10.55 -2.67 -0.75
N LYS A 389 -10.78 -3.99 -0.98
CA LYS A 389 -10.02 -5.05 -0.31
C LYS A 389 -8.52 -4.99 -0.66
N ALA A 390 -8.18 -4.74 -1.93
CA ALA A 390 -6.78 -4.59 -2.35
C ALA A 390 -6.10 -3.35 -1.74
N CYS A 391 -6.84 -2.28 -1.42
CA CYS A 391 -6.32 -1.10 -0.72
C CYS A 391 -5.93 -1.36 0.75
N GLN A 392 -6.30 -2.50 1.32
CA GLN A 392 -5.87 -2.94 2.66
C GLN A 392 -5.15 -4.29 2.64
N ASP A 393 -4.59 -4.67 1.49
CA ASP A 393 -3.81 -5.90 1.34
C ASP A 393 -2.59 -5.90 2.27
N ASP A 394 -2.14 -7.09 2.67
CA ASP A 394 -0.94 -7.25 3.50
C ASP A 394 0.34 -6.86 2.74
N GLU A 395 0.32 -6.92 1.40
CA GLU A 395 1.44 -6.60 0.53
C GLU A 395 1.41 -5.15 0.03
N ASN A 396 2.43 -4.38 0.39
CA ASN A 396 2.55 -2.97 0.01
C ASN A 396 2.55 -2.71 -1.51
N SER A 397 3.05 -3.65 -2.32
CA SER A 397 3.04 -3.59 -3.78
C SER A 397 1.61 -3.54 -4.31
N VAL A 398 0.74 -4.40 -3.78
CA VAL A 398 -0.69 -4.49 -4.11
C VAL A 398 -1.42 -3.21 -3.68
N VAL A 399 -1.20 -2.76 -2.43
CA VAL A 399 -1.83 -1.52 -1.91
C VAL A 399 -1.47 -0.30 -2.77
N LYS A 400 -0.19 -0.15 -3.14
CA LYS A 400 0.25 0.97 -3.97
C LYS A 400 -0.41 0.97 -5.35
N GLU A 401 -0.46 -0.20 -5.99
CA GLU A 401 -1.08 -0.30 -7.32
C GLU A 401 -2.60 -0.13 -7.24
N ALA A 402 -3.28 -0.66 -6.22
CA ALA A 402 -4.70 -0.46 -5.98
C ALA A 402 -5.06 1.03 -5.80
N LYS A 403 -4.26 1.76 -5.02
CA LYS A 403 -4.40 3.22 -4.85
C LYS A 403 -4.20 3.98 -6.16
N ARG A 404 -3.24 3.55 -7.00
CA ARG A 404 -3.02 4.14 -8.33
C ARG A 404 -4.22 3.96 -9.24
N VAL A 405 -4.77 2.73 -9.26
CA VAL A 405 -5.99 2.41 -10.05
C VAL A 405 -7.17 3.25 -9.55
N ALA A 406 -7.40 3.33 -8.25
CA ALA A 406 -8.46 4.15 -7.67
C ALA A 406 -8.29 5.64 -8.03
N PHE A 407 -7.07 6.17 -7.97
CA PHE A 407 -6.78 7.55 -8.37
C PHE A 407 -7.14 7.80 -9.86
N LEU A 408 -6.76 6.89 -10.75
CA LEU A 408 -7.10 6.97 -12.18
C LEU A 408 -8.63 6.92 -12.38
N MET A 409 -9.31 6.03 -11.65
CA MET A 409 -10.78 5.97 -11.68
C MET A 409 -11.42 7.28 -11.25
N GLY A 410 -10.90 7.91 -10.19
CA GLY A 410 -11.37 9.22 -9.73
C GLY A 410 -11.29 10.32 -10.79
N GLN A 411 -10.30 10.23 -11.70
CA GLN A 411 -10.11 11.19 -12.77
C GLN A 411 -10.99 10.95 -14.00
N LEU A 412 -11.17 9.67 -14.38
CA LEU A 412 -11.75 9.30 -15.67
C LEU A 412 -13.24 8.96 -15.57
N LEU A 413 -13.72 8.45 -14.42
CA LEU A 413 -15.09 8.00 -14.26
C LEU A 413 -16.03 9.16 -13.93
N ASN A 414 -17.34 8.94 -14.13
CA ASN A 414 -18.36 9.90 -13.73
C ASN A 414 -18.34 10.07 -12.20
N TYR A 415 -18.10 11.31 -11.76
CA TYR A 415 -17.97 11.66 -10.34
C TYR A 415 -19.17 11.24 -9.50
N ASN A 416 -20.38 11.58 -9.95
CA ASN A 416 -21.61 11.34 -9.18
C ASN A 416 -21.86 9.85 -8.95
N ASP A 417 -21.61 9.01 -9.97
CA ASP A 417 -21.90 7.57 -9.89
C ASP A 417 -20.98 6.85 -8.91
N TRP A 418 -19.66 7.09 -8.98
CA TRP A 418 -18.74 6.45 -8.03
C TRP A 418 -18.87 7.06 -6.62
N MET A 419 -19.17 8.35 -6.52
CA MET A 419 -19.36 9.02 -5.23
C MET A 419 -20.57 8.46 -4.48
N GLU A 420 -21.70 8.24 -5.14
CA GLU A 420 -22.90 7.65 -4.55
C GLU A 420 -22.60 6.23 -4.00
N ILE A 421 -21.93 5.40 -4.79
CA ILE A 421 -21.58 4.02 -4.41
C ILE A 421 -20.65 4.04 -3.19
N THR A 422 -19.59 4.84 -3.23
CA THR A 422 -18.59 4.87 -2.16
C THR A 422 -19.14 5.45 -0.86
N MET A 423 -19.93 6.54 -0.92
CA MET A 423 -20.56 7.14 0.25
C MET A 423 -21.57 6.18 0.90
N ARG A 424 -22.33 5.44 0.11
CA ARG A 424 -23.23 4.40 0.61
C ARG A 424 -22.46 3.32 1.36
N ASP A 425 -21.35 2.83 0.79
CA ASP A 425 -20.58 1.75 1.38
C ASP A 425 -19.73 2.24 2.60
N LEU A 426 -19.27 3.49 2.62
CA LEU A 426 -18.69 4.12 3.81
C LEU A 426 -19.70 4.17 4.97
N LYS A 427 -20.96 4.56 4.72
CA LYS A 427 -22.03 4.54 5.74
C LYS A 427 -22.32 3.13 6.24
N LYS A 428 -22.30 2.14 5.35
CA LYS A 428 -22.60 0.75 5.70
C LYS A 428 -21.46 0.05 6.47
N PHE A 429 -20.22 0.43 6.22
CA PHE A 429 -19.01 -0.16 6.80
C PHE A 429 -18.04 0.92 7.32
N PRO A 430 -18.41 1.67 8.36
CA PRO A 430 -17.71 2.88 8.79
C PRO A 430 -16.24 2.65 9.19
N ASN A 431 -15.90 1.45 9.68
CA ASN A 431 -14.55 1.12 10.16
C ASN A 431 -13.69 0.35 9.13
N CYS A 432 -14.09 0.34 7.86
CA CYS A 432 -13.35 -0.38 6.83
C CYS A 432 -12.20 0.46 6.25
N LEU A 433 -10.97 0.11 6.66
CA LEU A 433 -9.74 0.76 6.19
C LEU A 433 -9.61 0.75 4.65
N GLY A 434 -9.96 -0.37 4.02
CA GLY A 434 -9.84 -0.53 2.57
C GLY A 434 -10.75 0.41 1.80
N ILE A 435 -12.00 0.56 2.26
CA ILE A 435 -12.96 1.50 1.65
C ILE A 435 -12.46 2.94 1.81
N LEU A 436 -12.00 3.32 3.01
CA LEU A 436 -11.48 4.66 3.26
C LEU A 436 -10.25 4.99 2.40
N ARG A 437 -9.28 4.08 2.29
CA ARG A 437 -8.09 4.26 1.44
C ARG A 437 -8.42 4.33 -0.05
N CYS A 438 -9.36 3.50 -0.49
CA CYS A 438 -9.86 3.53 -1.87
C CYS A 438 -10.55 4.88 -2.16
N PHE A 439 -11.45 5.31 -1.28
CA PHE A 439 -12.11 6.59 -1.36
C PHE A 439 -11.14 7.78 -1.40
N ASN A 440 -10.13 7.79 -0.53
CA ASN A 440 -9.08 8.81 -0.53
C ASN A 440 -8.40 8.94 -1.90
N SER A 441 -8.12 7.80 -2.53
CA SER A 441 -7.43 7.78 -3.82
C SER A 441 -8.35 8.23 -4.96
N LEU A 442 -9.62 7.80 -4.95
CA LEU A 442 -10.67 8.28 -5.87
C LEU A 442 -10.84 9.80 -5.74
N PHE A 443 -11.01 10.28 -4.51
CA PHE A 443 -11.19 11.70 -4.22
C PHE A 443 -9.97 12.52 -4.61
N ALA A 444 -8.75 12.02 -4.37
CA ALA A 444 -7.52 12.66 -4.82
C ALA A 444 -7.48 12.85 -6.34
N GLY A 445 -7.95 11.86 -7.09
CA GLY A 445 -8.03 11.90 -8.57
C GLY A 445 -9.11 12.82 -9.12
N ALA A 446 -10.18 13.08 -8.38
CA ALA A 446 -11.34 13.85 -8.89
C ALA A 446 -11.00 15.31 -9.19
N GLU A 447 -11.78 15.93 -10.08
CA GLU A 447 -11.65 17.36 -10.43
C GLU A 447 -11.96 18.27 -9.23
N ILE A 448 -11.28 19.42 -9.18
CA ILE A 448 -11.34 20.32 -8.01
C ILE A 448 -12.73 20.92 -7.80
N GLU A 449 -13.49 21.16 -8.87
CA GLU A 449 -14.84 21.71 -8.78
C GLU A 449 -15.80 20.71 -8.11
N HIS A 450 -15.75 19.46 -8.50
CA HIS A 450 -16.53 18.40 -7.86
C HIS A 450 -16.16 18.22 -6.40
N LYS A 451 -14.86 18.26 -6.09
CA LYS A 451 -14.36 18.20 -4.71
C LYS A 451 -14.93 19.32 -3.85
N ARG A 452 -14.87 20.58 -4.34
CA ARG A 452 -15.36 21.74 -3.60
C ARG A 452 -16.85 21.63 -3.22
N ASN A 453 -17.65 21.05 -4.09
CA ASN A 453 -19.10 20.94 -3.88
C ASN A 453 -19.47 19.82 -2.88
N SER A 454 -18.61 18.84 -2.66
CA SER A 454 -18.90 17.66 -1.84
C SER A 454 -18.17 17.62 -0.50
N VAL A 455 -17.22 18.55 -0.23
CA VAL A 455 -16.44 18.56 1.03
C VAL A 455 -17.36 18.58 2.25
N GLU A 456 -18.42 19.39 2.24
CA GLU A 456 -19.35 19.49 3.38
C GLU A 456 -20.06 18.16 3.66
N GLU A 457 -20.59 17.49 2.62
CA GLU A 457 -21.29 16.21 2.78
C GLU A 457 -20.32 15.12 3.28
N ILE A 458 -19.09 15.07 2.72
CA ILE A 458 -18.06 14.13 3.14
C ILE A 458 -17.66 14.40 4.60
N ALA A 459 -17.35 15.65 4.95
CA ALA A 459 -16.94 16.04 6.28
C ALA A 459 -18.03 15.71 7.31
N LYS A 460 -19.30 16.01 6.99
CA LYS A 460 -20.44 15.66 7.84
C LYS A 460 -20.57 14.15 8.09
N LEU A 461 -20.34 13.31 7.07
CA LEU A 461 -20.36 11.86 7.25
C LEU A 461 -19.22 11.39 8.15
N ILE A 462 -18.01 11.90 7.90
CA ILE A 462 -16.79 11.46 8.59
C ILE A 462 -16.73 11.96 10.02
N SER A 463 -17.35 13.11 10.36
CA SER A 463 -17.39 13.64 11.75
C SER A 463 -18.20 12.78 12.72
N THR A 464 -18.99 11.82 12.21
CA THR A 464 -19.77 10.92 13.07
C THR A 464 -18.86 10.05 13.94
N SER A 465 -19.35 9.71 15.15
CA SER A 465 -18.60 8.85 16.09
C SER A 465 -18.25 7.49 15.48
N GLU A 466 -19.13 6.89 14.68
CA GLU A 466 -18.91 5.62 13.99
C GLU A 466 -17.70 5.64 13.05
N MET A 467 -17.40 6.81 12.45
CA MET A 467 -16.28 6.98 11.52
C MET A 467 -15.00 7.50 12.20
N CYS A 468 -15.12 8.44 13.13
CA CYS A 468 -13.97 9.07 13.76
C CYS A 468 -13.40 8.28 14.95
N HIS A 469 -14.24 7.56 15.70
CA HIS A 469 -13.82 6.89 16.92
C HIS A 469 -13.18 5.53 16.58
N ASN A 470 -11.99 5.53 16.03
CA ASN A 470 -11.25 4.32 15.67
C ASN A 470 -9.81 4.41 16.16
N LEU A 471 -9.38 3.41 16.95
CA LEU A 471 -8.03 3.33 17.51
C LEU A 471 -7.00 2.67 16.57
N ASN A 472 -7.40 2.20 15.38
CA ASN A 472 -6.47 1.59 14.43
C ASN A 472 -5.57 2.67 13.82
N GLU A 473 -4.25 2.54 14.01
CA GLU A 473 -3.25 3.50 13.50
C GLU A 473 -3.34 3.69 11.97
N GLY A 474 -3.48 2.59 11.23
CA GLY A 474 -3.62 2.63 9.77
C GLY A 474 -4.88 3.36 9.30
N TYR A 475 -5.97 3.22 10.06
CA TYR A 475 -7.23 3.93 9.79
C TYR A 475 -7.10 5.43 10.08
N GLN A 476 -6.52 5.80 11.23
CA GLN A 476 -6.29 7.19 11.59
C GLN A 476 -5.36 7.90 10.58
N SER A 477 -4.30 7.20 10.11
CA SER A 477 -3.43 7.74 9.05
C SER A 477 -4.20 7.98 7.75
N ALA A 478 -5.06 7.04 7.35
CA ALA A 478 -5.89 7.20 6.16
C ALA A 478 -6.94 8.32 6.32
N LEU A 479 -7.47 8.48 7.52
CA LEU A 479 -8.39 9.57 7.85
C LEU A 479 -7.69 10.94 7.73
N LEU A 480 -6.46 11.07 8.24
CA LEU A 480 -5.66 12.28 8.08
C LEU A 480 -5.33 12.59 6.62
N ASP A 481 -5.07 11.57 5.78
CA ASP A 481 -4.87 11.76 4.34
C ASP A 481 -6.09 12.41 3.67
N LEU A 482 -7.30 12.02 4.08
CA LEU A 482 -8.54 12.60 3.58
C LEU A 482 -8.77 14.02 4.12
N ILE A 483 -8.57 14.22 5.41
CA ILE A 483 -8.73 15.52 6.07
C ILE A 483 -7.78 16.54 5.44
N GLU A 484 -6.53 16.18 5.18
CA GLU A 484 -5.55 17.03 4.51
C GLU A 484 -6.03 17.52 3.15
N GLN A 485 -6.60 16.60 2.35
CA GLN A 485 -7.20 16.98 1.06
C GLN A 485 -8.36 17.97 1.23
N MET A 486 -9.27 17.71 2.19
CA MET A 486 -10.43 18.57 2.45
C MET A 486 -10.02 19.95 2.99
N VAL A 487 -9.06 20.00 3.91
CA VAL A 487 -8.50 21.25 4.45
C VAL A 487 -7.84 22.07 3.35
N ASN A 488 -7.04 21.45 2.49
CA ASN A 488 -6.41 22.13 1.37
C ASN A 488 -7.46 22.74 0.41
N ILE A 489 -8.58 22.05 0.17
CA ILE A 489 -9.68 22.57 -0.66
C ILE A 489 -10.36 23.73 0.06
N HIS A 490 -10.67 23.57 1.35
CA HIS A 490 -11.29 24.62 2.18
C HIS A 490 -10.45 25.91 2.17
N LEU A 491 -9.14 25.82 2.32
CA LEU A 491 -8.22 26.95 2.32
C LEU A 491 -8.16 27.70 0.96
N THR A 492 -8.57 27.06 -0.13
CA THR A 492 -8.65 27.69 -1.47
C THR A 492 -9.96 28.40 -1.74
N LYS A 493 -10.97 28.28 -0.86
CA LYS A 493 -12.25 29.01 -0.98
C LYS A 493 -12.09 30.45 -0.53
N ILE A 494 -12.73 31.36 -1.23
CA ILE A 494 -12.64 32.83 -0.99
C ILE A 494 -13.68 33.28 0.04
N GLU A 495 -14.77 32.53 0.23
CA GLU A 495 -15.87 32.86 1.12
C GLU A 495 -15.77 32.11 2.44
N ASN A 496 -15.81 32.85 3.56
CA ASN A 496 -15.61 32.34 4.93
C ASN A 496 -16.84 31.71 5.59
N GLU A 497 -17.97 31.56 4.92
CA GLU A 497 -19.19 30.99 5.49
C GLU A 497 -19.52 29.62 4.86
N SER A 498 -18.65 28.65 5.06
CA SER A 498 -18.94 27.27 4.64
C SER A 498 -19.28 26.40 5.84
N GLY A 499 -20.42 25.73 5.79
CA GLY A 499 -20.88 24.82 6.85
C GLY A 499 -19.91 23.66 7.14
N GLU A 500 -18.91 23.46 6.28
CA GLU A 500 -17.87 22.45 6.39
C GLU A 500 -16.84 22.71 7.51
N GLU A 501 -16.64 24.00 7.92
CA GLU A 501 -15.62 24.38 8.90
C GLU A 501 -15.83 23.67 10.25
N LYS A 502 -17.07 23.60 10.71
CA LYS A 502 -17.46 22.86 11.91
C LYS A 502 -17.00 21.40 11.85
N TYR A 503 -17.37 20.69 10.81
CA TYR A 503 -17.10 19.26 10.69
C TYR A 503 -15.60 18.97 10.51
N LEU A 504 -14.88 19.82 9.79
CA LEU A 504 -13.42 19.69 9.64
C LEU A 504 -12.71 19.90 10.97
N PHE A 505 -13.16 20.89 11.77
CA PHE A 505 -12.66 21.10 13.13
C PHE A 505 -12.88 19.87 14.00
N GLU A 506 -14.12 19.35 14.05
CA GLU A 506 -14.49 18.18 14.84
C GLU A 506 -13.63 16.96 14.48
N ILE A 507 -13.46 16.64 13.17
CA ILE A 507 -12.69 15.50 12.72
C ILE A 507 -11.22 15.65 13.12
N LEU A 508 -10.64 16.84 12.93
CA LEU A 508 -9.25 17.12 13.29
C LEU A 508 -9.02 16.90 14.79
N VAL A 509 -9.86 17.51 15.64
CA VAL A 509 -9.74 17.40 17.10
C VAL A 509 -9.90 15.93 17.55
N LYS A 510 -10.91 15.22 17.06
CA LYS A 510 -11.15 13.80 17.37
C LYS A 510 -9.98 12.91 16.95
N THR A 511 -9.46 13.10 15.75
CA THR A 511 -8.33 12.29 15.23
C THR A 511 -7.05 12.55 16.03
N ILE A 512 -6.74 13.81 16.35
CA ILE A 512 -5.57 14.17 17.18
C ILE A 512 -5.75 13.64 18.60
N ALA A 513 -6.93 13.77 19.18
CA ALA A 513 -7.23 13.27 20.51
C ALA A 513 -6.98 11.76 20.62
N LEU A 514 -7.47 10.99 19.66
CA LEU A 514 -7.30 9.52 19.61
C LEU A 514 -5.87 9.09 19.31
N SER A 515 -5.06 9.91 18.67
CA SER A 515 -3.65 9.60 18.42
C SER A 515 -2.83 9.39 19.70
N ASN A 516 -3.29 9.89 20.84
CA ASN A 516 -2.69 9.62 22.15
C ASN A 516 -2.77 8.14 22.59
N ALA A 517 -3.48 7.28 21.85
CA ALA A 517 -3.47 5.84 22.07
C ALA A 517 -2.17 5.17 21.59
N HIS A 518 -1.43 5.80 20.70
CA HIS A 518 -0.26 5.23 20.04
C HIS A 518 1.04 5.68 20.69
N GLU A 519 2.02 4.78 20.71
CA GLU A 519 3.40 5.09 21.11
C GLU A 519 4.12 5.94 20.05
N ASN A 520 3.71 5.79 18.77
CA ASN A 520 4.26 6.55 17.65
C ASN A 520 3.59 7.92 17.54
N ASN A 521 4.36 8.97 17.68
CA ASN A 521 3.87 10.36 17.65
C ASN A 521 3.69 10.93 16.23
N GLU A 522 3.91 10.14 15.17
CA GLU A 522 3.85 10.63 13.78
C GLU A 522 2.45 11.15 13.41
N ILE A 523 1.41 10.39 13.74
CA ILE A 523 0.01 10.79 13.50
C ILE A 523 -0.33 12.08 14.27
N ALA A 524 0.06 12.14 15.55
CA ALA A 524 -0.17 13.32 16.40
C ALA A 524 0.54 14.56 15.84
N THR A 525 1.81 14.43 15.45
CA THR A 525 2.60 15.53 14.91
C THR A 525 2.04 16.04 13.59
N ARG A 526 1.69 15.13 12.69
CA ARG A 526 1.06 15.46 11.41
C ARG A 526 -0.32 16.10 11.61
N GLY A 527 -1.12 15.54 12.49
CA GLY A 527 -2.44 16.09 12.84
C GLY A 527 -2.35 17.49 13.42
N LEU A 528 -1.41 17.75 14.36
CA LEU A 528 -1.18 19.08 14.94
C LEU A 528 -0.75 20.10 13.90
N SER A 529 0.17 19.75 13.01
CA SER A 529 0.59 20.63 11.90
C SER A 529 -0.57 21.01 10.99
N LEU A 530 -1.44 20.04 10.69
CA LEU A 530 -2.61 20.26 9.88
C LEU A 530 -3.66 21.13 10.60
N TYR A 531 -3.83 20.93 11.91
CA TYR A 531 -4.71 21.73 12.76
C TYR A 531 -4.25 23.20 12.84
N GLU A 532 -2.93 23.43 12.98
CA GLU A 532 -2.37 24.78 12.96
C GLU A 532 -2.57 25.44 11.58
N THR A 533 -2.39 24.70 10.50
CA THR A 533 -2.62 25.19 9.13
C THR A 533 -4.09 25.54 8.92
N PHE A 534 -5.01 24.72 9.42
CA PHE A 534 -6.45 24.94 9.34
C PHE A 534 -6.87 26.19 10.13
N CYS A 535 -6.38 26.34 11.35
CA CYS A 535 -6.72 27.49 12.21
C CYS A 535 -6.11 28.81 11.74
N LYS A 536 -5.03 28.81 10.96
CA LYS A 536 -4.29 29.97 10.42
C LYS A 536 -3.63 30.86 11.50
N THR A 537 -4.39 31.31 12.50
CA THR A 537 -3.95 32.21 13.57
C THR A 537 -4.34 31.67 14.96
N PRO A 538 -3.61 32.05 16.01
CA PRO A 538 -3.99 31.67 17.38
C PRO A 538 -5.37 32.19 17.80
N GLU A 539 -5.76 33.38 17.36
CA GLU A 539 -7.06 33.98 17.65
C GLU A 539 -8.20 33.20 17.04
N ASN A 540 -8.04 32.81 15.76
CA ASN A 540 -9.03 31.98 15.07
C ASN A 540 -9.12 30.59 15.69
N ARG A 541 -8.00 30.02 16.17
CA ARG A 541 -8.00 28.75 16.91
C ARG A 541 -8.87 28.85 18.17
N VAL A 542 -8.69 29.91 18.98
CA VAL A 542 -9.48 30.16 20.20
C VAL A 542 -10.95 30.32 19.82
N PHE A 543 -11.27 31.04 18.77
CA PHE A 543 -12.64 31.23 18.28
C PHE A 543 -13.29 29.89 17.87
N LEU A 544 -12.64 29.08 17.05
CA LEU A 544 -13.15 27.78 16.59
C LEU A 544 -13.34 26.78 17.75
N GLN A 545 -12.42 26.79 18.72
CA GLN A 545 -12.55 26.00 19.94
C GLN A 545 -13.79 26.42 20.72
N GLY A 546 -13.98 27.70 20.95
CA GLY A 546 -15.17 28.24 21.65
C GLY A 546 -16.47 27.86 20.98
N MET A 547 -16.51 27.89 19.65
CA MET A 547 -17.72 27.58 18.88
C MET A 547 -18.07 26.08 18.81
N HIS A 548 -17.10 25.19 18.69
CA HIS A 548 -17.34 23.78 18.29
C HIS A 548 -16.91 22.74 19.32
N MET A 549 -16.12 23.11 20.34
CA MET A 549 -15.57 22.12 21.27
C MET A 549 -16.66 21.50 22.17
N THR A 550 -17.72 22.23 22.47
CA THR A 550 -18.87 21.70 23.21
C THR A 550 -19.51 20.51 22.50
N ASP A 551 -19.66 20.60 21.19
CA ASP A 551 -20.24 19.52 20.37
C ASP A 551 -19.33 18.29 20.37
N VAL A 552 -18.01 18.50 20.22
CA VAL A 552 -17.00 17.41 20.25
C VAL A 552 -17.02 16.65 21.57
N ILE A 553 -17.14 17.36 22.71
CA ILE A 553 -17.15 16.72 24.03
C ILE A 553 -18.46 15.99 24.25
N ASN A 554 -19.58 16.59 23.89
CA ASN A 554 -20.92 16.00 24.05
C ASN A 554 -21.15 14.78 23.13
N ASP A 555 -20.38 14.64 22.05
CA ASP A 555 -20.41 13.48 21.16
C ASP A 555 -19.67 12.25 21.75
N ILE A 556 -19.01 12.39 22.90
CA ILE A 556 -18.44 11.28 23.64
C ILE A 556 -19.54 10.61 24.47
N GLU A 557 -20.20 9.62 23.87
CA GLU A 557 -21.32 8.90 24.46
C GLU A 557 -20.90 7.94 25.62
N ASP A 558 -21.84 7.48 26.41
CA ASP A 558 -21.71 6.41 27.43
C ASP A 558 -20.61 6.64 28.48
N LEU A 559 -20.25 7.88 28.82
CA LEU A 559 -19.27 8.17 29.87
C LEU A 559 -19.77 7.81 31.28
N ASP A 560 -21.07 7.55 31.42
CA ASP A 560 -21.71 7.06 32.63
C ASP A 560 -21.50 5.57 32.92
N CYS A 561 -20.87 4.84 31.97
CA CYS A 561 -20.51 3.45 32.12
C CYS A 561 -19.07 3.24 32.63
N GLU A 562 -18.74 2.03 33.05
CA GLU A 562 -17.39 1.70 33.49
C GLU A 562 -16.42 1.58 32.29
N HIS A 563 -15.41 2.43 32.26
CA HIS A 563 -14.38 2.44 31.22
C HIS A 563 -12.97 2.23 31.79
N SER A 564 -12.13 1.53 31.04
CA SER A 564 -10.69 1.42 31.30
C SER A 564 -9.91 2.58 30.66
N GLU A 565 -8.65 2.75 31.08
CA GLU A 565 -7.72 3.75 30.51
C GLU A 565 -7.45 3.58 29.01
N ARG A 566 -7.75 2.39 28.45
CA ARG A 566 -7.59 2.07 27.01
C ARG A 566 -8.87 2.27 26.20
N SER A 567 -9.98 2.59 26.85
CA SER A 567 -11.22 2.90 26.16
C SER A 567 -11.03 4.13 25.24
N GLU A 568 -11.56 4.05 24.04
CA GLU A 568 -11.51 5.16 23.09
C GLU A 568 -12.13 6.45 23.65
N ARG A 569 -13.17 6.33 24.45
CA ARG A 569 -13.85 7.45 25.12
C ARG A 569 -12.95 8.18 26.10
N ILE A 570 -12.21 7.42 26.93
CA ILE A 570 -11.24 7.98 27.87
C ILE A 570 -10.05 8.61 27.12
N ILE A 571 -9.56 7.97 26.06
CA ILE A 571 -8.48 8.50 25.24
C ILE A 571 -8.92 9.78 24.52
N MET A 572 -10.14 9.79 24.01
CA MET A 572 -10.76 10.96 23.35
C MET A 572 -10.86 12.14 24.32
N LEU A 573 -11.49 11.94 25.50
CA LEU A 573 -11.65 12.99 26.50
C LEU A 573 -10.28 13.53 26.96
N PHE A 574 -9.34 12.63 27.28
CA PHE A 574 -7.97 13.00 27.63
C PHE A 574 -7.30 13.85 26.55
N GLY A 575 -7.41 13.40 25.29
CA GLY A 575 -6.81 14.10 24.15
C GLY A 575 -7.45 15.47 23.90
N CYS A 576 -8.76 15.59 24.04
CA CYS A 576 -9.47 16.86 23.93
C CYS A 576 -9.01 17.85 25.00
N ILE A 577 -8.94 17.41 26.26
CA ILE A 577 -8.47 18.24 27.38
C ILE A 577 -7.03 18.70 27.15
N LYS A 578 -6.16 17.78 26.70
CA LYS A 578 -4.73 18.08 26.45
C LYS A 578 -4.53 19.05 25.27
N LEU A 579 -5.33 18.90 24.20
CA LEU A 579 -5.18 19.68 22.97
C LEU A 579 -5.75 21.10 23.11
N CYS A 580 -6.94 21.22 23.66
CA CYS A 580 -7.71 22.46 23.66
C CYS A 580 -7.64 23.23 24.99
N GLY A 581 -7.28 22.56 26.09
CA GLY A 581 -7.27 23.16 27.41
C GLY A 581 -8.67 23.60 27.85
N PHE A 582 -8.78 24.79 28.46
CA PHE A 582 -10.05 25.30 28.98
C PHE A 582 -10.40 26.65 28.40
N GLN A 583 -11.67 26.84 28.05
CA GLN A 583 -12.30 28.12 27.73
C GLN A 583 -13.69 28.14 28.35
N LYS A 584 -14.24 29.37 28.58
CA LYS A 584 -15.50 29.59 29.22
C LYS A 584 -16.66 28.84 28.54
N GLU A 585 -16.64 28.80 27.21
CA GLU A 585 -17.74 28.30 26.38
C GLU A 585 -17.98 26.79 26.57
N TYR A 586 -16.95 26.01 26.75
CA TYR A 586 -17.03 24.53 26.89
C TYR A 586 -16.57 23.99 28.24
N PHE A 587 -16.26 24.87 29.20
CA PHE A 587 -15.76 24.44 30.52
C PHE A 587 -16.75 23.53 31.25
N SER A 588 -18.04 23.87 31.22
CA SER A 588 -19.09 23.07 31.84
C SER A 588 -19.27 21.69 31.22
N SER A 589 -19.05 21.56 29.92
CA SER A 589 -19.10 20.25 29.24
C SER A 589 -17.95 19.36 29.66
N ILE A 590 -16.71 19.91 29.75
CA ILE A 590 -15.56 19.17 30.32
C ILE A 590 -15.88 18.77 31.79
N GLN A 591 -16.39 19.68 32.60
CA GLN A 591 -16.73 19.41 33.97
C GLN A 591 -17.70 18.22 34.11
N THR A 592 -18.76 18.22 33.31
CA THR A 592 -19.76 17.14 33.32
C THR A 592 -19.12 15.81 32.85
N ALA A 593 -18.37 15.81 31.76
CA ALA A 593 -17.70 14.61 31.27
C ALA A 593 -16.69 14.04 32.26
N VAL A 594 -15.86 14.91 32.87
CA VAL A 594 -14.89 14.50 33.90
C VAL A 594 -15.58 13.92 35.12
N LYS A 595 -16.68 14.51 35.58
CA LYS A 595 -17.48 14.02 36.72
C LYS A 595 -17.97 12.59 36.47
N LEU A 596 -18.56 12.35 35.32
CA LEU A 596 -19.03 11.01 34.93
C LEU A 596 -17.91 9.97 34.96
N VAL A 597 -16.73 10.32 34.45
CA VAL A 597 -15.56 9.41 34.46
C VAL A 597 -15.07 9.15 35.87
N LEU A 598 -15.00 10.17 36.74
CA LEU A 598 -14.53 10.02 38.15
C LEU A 598 -15.50 9.21 38.98
N GLU A 599 -16.79 9.23 38.69
CA GLU A 599 -17.81 8.47 39.40
C GLU A 599 -17.89 7.00 38.93
N ASN A 600 -17.72 6.72 37.61
CA ASN A 600 -18.11 5.43 37.05
C ASN A 600 -16.94 4.58 36.51
N SER A 601 -15.80 5.20 36.17
CA SER A 601 -14.71 4.50 35.47
C SER A 601 -13.67 3.86 36.40
N THR A 602 -12.80 3.01 35.82
CA THR A 602 -11.71 2.35 36.57
C THR A 602 -10.71 3.37 37.14
N ALA A 603 -9.99 3.00 38.20
CA ALA A 603 -8.98 3.85 38.83
C ALA A 603 -7.92 4.38 37.83
N ASN A 604 -7.44 3.55 36.90
CA ASN A 604 -6.47 3.96 35.91
C ASN A 604 -7.04 5.00 34.94
N ALA A 605 -8.32 4.89 34.55
CA ALA A 605 -9.00 5.88 33.73
C ALA A 605 -9.13 7.22 34.46
N GLN A 606 -9.52 7.19 35.76
CA GLN A 606 -9.58 8.37 36.60
C GLN A 606 -8.21 9.07 36.71
N ILE A 607 -7.14 8.32 36.98
CA ILE A 607 -5.76 8.81 37.04
C ILE A 607 -5.34 9.47 35.71
N LYS A 608 -5.67 8.84 34.56
CA LYS A 608 -5.38 9.37 33.25
C LYS A 608 -6.04 10.73 33.00
N ILE A 609 -7.33 10.83 33.33
CA ILE A 609 -8.06 12.10 33.16
C ILE A 609 -7.53 13.18 34.11
N LEU A 610 -7.28 12.87 35.38
CA LEU A 610 -6.69 13.81 36.36
C LEU A 610 -5.30 14.30 35.91
N SER A 611 -4.49 13.42 35.26
CA SER A 611 -3.23 13.81 34.65
C SER A 611 -3.42 14.79 33.50
N GLY A 612 -4.42 14.55 32.65
CA GLY A 612 -4.79 15.48 31.56
C GLY A 612 -5.21 16.85 32.07
N LEU A 613 -6.05 16.87 33.11
CA LEU A 613 -6.45 18.10 33.81
C LEU A 613 -5.26 18.87 34.36
N SER A 614 -4.33 18.15 35.03
CA SER A 614 -3.11 18.78 35.57
C SER A 614 -2.30 19.48 34.46
N MET A 615 -2.15 18.84 33.28
CA MET A 615 -1.45 19.45 32.14
C MET A 615 -2.22 20.65 31.56
N ALA A 616 -3.54 20.53 31.44
CA ALA A 616 -4.37 21.60 30.93
C ALA A 616 -4.36 22.84 31.82
N PHE A 617 -4.42 22.64 33.16
CA PHE A 617 -4.30 23.73 34.12
C PHE A 617 -2.92 24.40 34.10
N LEU A 618 -1.82 23.68 33.89
CA LEU A 618 -0.50 24.29 33.74
C LEU A 618 -0.40 25.22 32.53
N ASN A 619 -1.18 24.95 31.48
CA ASN A 619 -1.25 25.75 30.24
C ASN A 619 -2.45 26.71 30.24
N TRP A 620 -3.02 27.00 31.40
CA TRP A 620 -4.18 27.88 31.55
C TRP A 620 -3.88 29.30 31.07
N ASN A 621 -4.77 29.84 30.22
CA ASN A 621 -4.67 31.24 29.79
C ASN A 621 -5.88 32.03 30.36
N HIS A 622 -5.59 32.98 31.24
CA HIS A 622 -6.58 33.84 31.88
C HIS A 622 -7.41 34.67 30.90
N GLU A 623 -6.83 35.10 29.77
CA GLU A 623 -7.50 35.92 28.77
C GLU A 623 -8.73 35.22 28.20
N ASN A 624 -8.69 33.89 28.05
CA ASN A 624 -9.77 33.08 27.50
C ASN A 624 -10.99 32.95 28.43
N MET A 625 -10.88 33.39 29.70
CA MET A 625 -11.93 33.21 30.70
C MET A 625 -12.76 34.47 30.97
N GLN A 626 -12.38 35.60 30.42
CA GLN A 626 -13.17 36.87 30.47
C GLN A 626 -13.68 37.26 31.87
N GLY A 627 -12.84 37.12 32.88
CA GLY A 627 -13.21 37.45 34.28
C GLY A 627 -14.12 36.45 35.02
N SER A 628 -14.42 35.30 34.39
CA SER A 628 -15.23 34.23 35.02
C SER A 628 -14.37 33.14 35.71
N ALA A 629 -13.06 33.25 35.66
CA ALA A 629 -12.12 32.24 36.15
C ALA A 629 -12.39 31.80 37.61
N MET A 630 -12.58 32.76 38.49
CA MET A 630 -12.82 32.51 39.92
C MET A 630 -14.05 31.62 40.16
N ASN A 631 -15.18 31.98 39.54
CA ASN A 631 -16.43 31.20 39.73
C ASN A 631 -16.32 29.78 39.13
N LEU A 632 -15.75 29.67 37.92
CA LEU A 632 -15.64 28.40 37.25
C LEU A 632 -14.69 27.46 37.99
N LEU A 633 -13.53 27.97 38.46
CA LEU A 633 -12.57 27.18 39.23
C LEU A 633 -13.12 26.78 40.62
N SER A 634 -13.83 27.69 41.31
CA SER A 634 -14.45 27.35 42.59
C SER A 634 -15.41 26.19 42.45
N ILE A 635 -16.34 26.28 41.49
CA ILE A 635 -17.32 25.21 41.24
C ILE A 635 -16.59 23.91 40.79
N PHE A 636 -15.56 24.00 39.92
CA PHE A 636 -14.81 22.82 39.50
C PHE A 636 -14.09 22.13 40.64
N ILE A 637 -13.47 22.89 41.54
CA ILE A 637 -12.76 22.34 42.69
C ILE A 637 -13.77 21.70 43.67
N GLU A 638 -14.87 22.37 43.98
CA GLU A 638 -15.90 21.89 44.91
C GLU A 638 -16.62 20.62 44.38
N ASP A 639 -17.00 20.61 43.09
CA ASP A 639 -17.78 19.51 42.52
C ASP A 639 -16.93 18.32 42.05
N ILE A 640 -15.68 18.57 41.61
CA ILE A 640 -14.84 17.57 40.92
C ILE A 640 -13.66 17.13 41.77
N LEU A 641 -12.81 18.09 42.24
CA LEU A 641 -11.59 17.72 42.94
C LEU A 641 -11.82 17.39 44.40
N GLU A 642 -12.60 18.18 45.13
CA GLU A 642 -12.80 17.99 46.57
C GLU A 642 -13.33 16.58 46.92
N PRO A 643 -14.32 15.99 46.25
CA PRO A 643 -14.79 14.64 46.52
C PRO A 643 -13.72 13.54 46.36
N VAL A 644 -12.74 13.80 45.49
CA VAL A 644 -11.63 12.88 45.19
C VAL A 644 -10.46 13.07 46.18
N LEU A 645 -10.32 14.25 46.79
CA LEU A 645 -9.30 14.52 47.80
C LEU A 645 -9.58 13.88 49.15
N ILE A 646 -10.84 13.47 49.42
CA ILE A 646 -11.25 12.81 50.65
C ILE A 646 -10.51 11.48 50.79
N TRP A 647 -9.96 11.23 52.00
CA TRP A 647 -9.25 9.98 52.28
C TRP A 647 -10.15 8.73 52.12
N LYS A 648 -9.66 7.78 51.32
CA LYS A 648 -10.20 6.45 51.12
C LYS A 648 -9.06 5.44 51.18
N ALA A 649 -9.30 4.27 51.76
CA ALA A 649 -8.31 3.21 51.90
C ALA A 649 -8.01 2.53 50.52
N GLY A 650 -6.76 2.12 50.29
CA GLY A 650 -6.32 1.31 49.16
C GLY A 650 -5.45 2.04 48.15
N ARG A 651 -4.52 1.30 47.52
CA ARG A 651 -3.50 1.85 46.61
C ARG A 651 -4.10 2.67 45.46
N ASN A 652 -5.23 2.24 44.93
CA ASN A 652 -5.88 2.97 43.82
C ASN A 652 -6.36 4.35 44.32
N ALA A 653 -6.98 4.40 45.48
CA ALA A 653 -7.46 5.63 46.09
C ALA A 653 -6.30 6.60 46.43
N GLU A 654 -5.18 6.08 46.94
CA GLU A 654 -3.95 6.84 47.16
C GLU A 654 -3.43 7.49 45.88
N SER A 655 -3.36 6.71 44.75
CA SER A 655 -2.90 7.20 43.46
C SER A 655 -3.84 8.28 42.89
N ILE A 656 -5.14 8.09 43.02
CA ILE A 656 -6.14 9.05 42.53
C ILE A 656 -6.04 10.36 43.34
N ARG A 657 -5.89 10.29 44.69
CA ARG A 657 -5.71 11.47 45.53
C ARG A 657 -4.42 12.23 45.16
N ALA A 658 -3.32 11.50 44.92
CA ALA A 658 -2.06 12.09 44.46
C ALA A 658 -2.22 12.89 43.17
N MET A 659 -2.92 12.32 42.15
CA MET A 659 -3.17 13.00 40.90
C MET A 659 -4.13 14.17 41.00
N ALA A 660 -5.17 14.05 41.84
CA ALA A 660 -6.09 15.15 42.12
C ALA A 660 -5.37 16.32 42.87
N THR A 661 -4.49 16.00 43.81
CA THR A 661 -3.65 17.00 44.49
C THR A 661 -2.65 17.65 43.53
N GLN A 662 -2.12 16.90 42.58
CA GLN A 662 -1.29 17.45 41.49
C GLN A 662 -2.07 18.44 40.61
N ALA A 663 -3.32 18.09 40.23
CA ALA A 663 -4.18 18.99 39.47
C ALA A 663 -4.48 20.27 40.23
N LEU A 664 -4.79 20.17 41.54
CA LEU A 664 -4.97 21.32 42.42
C LEU A 664 -3.69 22.20 42.49
N CYS A 665 -2.52 21.59 42.61
CA CYS A 665 -1.24 22.29 42.58
C CYS A 665 -1.01 23.00 41.24
N SER A 666 -1.40 22.39 40.12
CA SER A 666 -1.30 23.00 38.80
C SER A 666 -2.15 24.26 38.67
N ILE A 667 -3.37 24.25 39.24
CA ILE A 667 -4.22 25.46 39.37
C ILE A 667 -3.50 26.54 40.16
N GLY A 668 -2.91 26.21 41.28
CA GLY A 668 -2.14 27.17 42.10
C GLY A 668 -0.92 27.76 41.39
N CYS A 669 -0.34 27.03 40.43
CA CYS A 669 0.79 27.53 39.64
C CYS A 669 0.37 28.51 38.53
N SER A 670 -0.77 28.26 37.87
CA SER A 670 -1.23 29.03 36.72
C SER A 670 -2.20 30.15 37.07
N CYS A 671 -2.93 29.97 38.15
CA CYS A 671 -3.97 30.90 38.66
C CYS A 671 -3.69 31.32 40.11
N PRO A 672 -2.55 32.03 40.39
CA PRO A 672 -2.15 32.31 41.74
C PRO A 672 -3.12 33.24 42.51
N ASP A 673 -3.79 34.16 41.84
CA ASP A 673 -4.74 35.08 42.45
C ASP A 673 -6.03 34.32 42.86
N GLU A 674 -6.56 33.46 42.00
CA GLU A 674 -7.70 32.62 42.35
C GLU A 674 -7.36 31.58 43.43
N ALA A 675 -6.17 31.03 43.36
CA ALA A 675 -5.69 30.08 44.36
C ALA A 675 -5.60 30.69 45.78
N ARG A 676 -5.19 31.97 45.87
CA ARG A 676 -5.16 32.70 47.15
C ARG A 676 -6.51 32.85 47.79
N GLU A 677 -7.60 32.94 47.04
CA GLU A 677 -8.96 33.03 47.57
C GLU A 677 -9.61 31.69 47.83
N ILE A 678 -9.28 30.64 47.01
CA ILE A 678 -9.94 29.32 47.08
C ILE A 678 -9.24 28.40 48.09
N PHE A 679 -7.88 28.29 48.06
CA PHE A 679 -7.15 27.30 48.84
C PHE A 679 -7.29 27.45 50.35
N PRO A 680 -7.41 28.65 50.92
CA PRO A 680 -7.69 28.79 52.33
C PRO A 680 -8.99 28.08 52.80
N LYS A 681 -10.00 28.03 51.93
CA LYS A 681 -11.26 27.33 52.21
C LYS A 681 -11.10 25.81 52.23
N LEU A 682 -10.06 25.27 51.60
CA LEU A 682 -9.70 23.84 51.54
C LEU A 682 -8.72 23.42 52.64
N SER A 683 -8.54 24.27 53.71
CA SER A 683 -7.56 24.03 54.76
C SER A 683 -7.64 22.62 55.36
N LYS A 684 -8.83 22.12 55.63
CA LYS A 684 -9.06 20.78 56.18
C LYS A 684 -8.60 19.65 55.26
N ASN A 685 -8.87 19.81 53.94
CA ASN A 685 -8.46 18.85 52.95
C ASN A 685 -6.93 18.89 52.76
N LEU A 686 -6.32 20.09 52.73
CA LEU A 686 -4.88 20.25 52.63
C LEU A 686 -4.16 19.64 53.83
N ILE A 687 -4.64 19.83 55.04
CA ILE A 687 -4.09 19.21 56.27
C ILE A 687 -4.11 17.68 56.13
N SER A 688 -5.25 17.10 55.77
CA SER A 688 -5.37 15.64 55.57
C SER A 688 -4.42 15.12 54.48
N LEU A 689 -4.18 15.90 53.41
CA LEU A 689 -3.26 15.54 52.30
C LEU A 689 -1.79 15.68 52.70
N ILE A 690 -1.42 16.61 53.65
CA ILE A 690 -0.10 16.71 54.22
C ILE A 690 0.24 15.50 55.10
N GLU A 691 -0.77 14.82 55.64
CA GLU A 691 -0.64 13.60 56.42
C GLU A 691 -0.73 12.30 55.59
N ASP A 692 -1.00 12.41 54.28
CA ASP A 692 -1.22 11.25 53.39
C ASP A 692 -0.04 10.25 53.41
N GLU A 693 -0.32 8.99 53.17
CA GLU A 693 0.69 7.92 53.15
C GLU A 693 1.71 8.10 51.99
N LEU A 694 1.28 8.62 50.86
CA LEU A 694 2.14 8.85 49.70
C LEU A 694 2.93 10.17 49.82
N ALA A 695 4.26 10.08 49.75
CA ALA A 695 5.15 11.25 49.78
C ALA A 695 4.85 12.26 48.66
N VAL A 696 4.36 11.79 47.49
CA VAL A 696 3.99 12.62 46.35
C VAL A 696 2.79 13.48 46.67
N THR A 697 1.77 12.93 47.33
CA THR A 697 0.58 13.65 47.77
C THR A 697 0.96 14.73 48.78
N ARG A 698 1.77 14.38 49.80
CA ARG A 698 2.29 15.34 50.78
C ARG A 698 3.05 16.49 50.14
N ALA A 699 3.93 16.17 49.19
CA ALA A 699 4.70 17.19 48.48
C ALA A 699 3.82 18.17 47.68
N TYR A 700 2.82 17.67 46.93
CA TYR A 700 1.88 18.54 46.21
C TYR A 700 0.99 19.34 47.12
N ALA A 701 0.55 18.78 48.23
CA ALA A 701 -0.25 19.49 49.24
C ALA A 701 0.52 20.70 49.83
N ILE A 702 1.79 20.50 50.23
CA ILE A 702 2.66 21.59 50.71
C ILE A 702 2.87 22.65 49.61
N ARG A 703 3.05 22.22 48.34
CA ARG A 703 3.15 23.16 47.19
C ARG A 703 1.86 23.97 47.00
N CYS A 704 0.68 23.38 47.21
CA CYS A 704 -0.58 24.13 47.17
C CYS A 704 -0.59 25.24 48.24
N VAL A 705 -0.13 24.95 49.47
CA VAL A 705 0.01 25.95 50.54
C VAL A 705 1.00 27.05 50.15
N LEU A 706 2.16 26.66 49.61
CA LEU A 706 3.16 27.61 49.08
C LEU A 706 2.61 28.58 48.05
N LYS A 707 1.77 28.09 47.14
CA LYS A 707 1.17 28.88 46.06
C LYS A 707 0.04 29.79 46.52
N ALA A 708 -0.67 29.41 47.56
CA ALA A 708 -1.71 30.23 48.17
C ALA A 708 -1.10 31.48 48.82
N GLY A 709 0.15 31.41 49.27
CA GLY A 709 0.86 32.54 49.88
C GLY A 709 0.47 32.82 51.30
N PRO A 710 0.73 34.03 51.81
CA PRO A 710 0.64 34.35 53.23
C PRO A 710 -0.75 34.69 53.74
N PHE A 711 -1.77 33.90 53.34
CA PHE A 711 -3.15 34.09 53.83
C PHE A 711 -3.43 33.29 55.09
N LEU A 712 -4.33 33.82 55.96
CA LEU A 712 -4.79 33.12 57.13
C LEU A 712 -5.77 32.04 56.73
N TYR A 713 -5.37 30.80 56.95
CA TYR A 713 -6.27 29.64 56.80
C TYR A 713 -7.18 29.51 58.04
N GLU A 714 -8.38 28.97 57.87
CA GLU A 714 -9.31 28.79 58.96
C GLU A 714 -8.72 27.92 60.11
N ASP A 715 -7.97 26.83 59.73
CA ASP A 715 -7.27 25.94 60.65
C ASP A 715 -5.74 26.16 60.66
N TYR A 716 -5.37 27.43 60.66
CA TYR A 716 -4.00 27.86 60.52
C TYR A 716 -2.97 27.19 61.47
N ARG A 717 -3.34 27.08 62.76
CA ARG A 717 -2.49 26.44 63.78
C ARG A 717 -2.23 24.96 63.46
N HIS A 718 -3.24 24.26 63.07
CA HIS A 718 -3.14 22.84 62.74
C HIS A 718 -2.29 22.66 61.46
N LEU A 719 -2.51 23.49 60.41
CA LEU A 719 -1.74 23.49 59.18
C LEU A 719 -0.25 23.68 59.45
N VAL A 720 0.13 24.70 60.29
CA VAL A 720 1.53 24.96 60.62
C VAL A 720 2.11 23.78 61.40
N THR A 721 1.39 23.20 62.34
CA THR A 721 1.84 22.02 63.13
C THR A 721 2.11 20.82 62.22
N GLU A 722 1.24 20.55 61.25
CA GLU A 722 1.45 19.46 60.30
C GLU A 722 2.62 19.71 59.35
N ILE A 723 2.80 20.91 58.85
CA ILE A 723 3.99 21.26 58.07
C ILE A 723 5.27 21.11 58.88
N LEU A 724 5.29 21.53 60.18
CA LEU A 724 6.41 21.29 61.05
C LEU A 724 6.68 19.79 61.26
N SER A 725 5.64 18.95 61.35
CA SER A 725 5.81 17.50 61.48
C SER A 725 6.50 16.89 60.24
N ARG A 726 6.35 17.51 59.06
CA ARG A 726 6.99 17.07 57.79
C ARG A 726 8.47 17.43 57.70
N LEU A 727 9.04 18.20 58.62
CA LEU A 727 10.48 18.36 58.72
C LEU A 727 11.21 17.02 58.99
N ASP A 728 10.51 16.08 59.66
CA ASP A 728 11.00 14.70 59.93
C ASP A 728 10.55 13.67 58.87
N ASP A 729 10.03 14.11 57.71
CA ASP A 729 9.53 13.23 56.67
C ASP A 729 10.59 12.29 56.11
N PRO A 730 10.30 11.01 55.88
CA PRO A 730 11.23 10.07 55.26
C PRO A 730 11.72 10.53 53.88
N CYS A 731 10.88 11.27 53.17
CA CYS A 731 11.18 11.78 51.83
C CYS A 731 11.86 13.13 51.90
N ALA A 732 13.12 13.23 51.44
CA ALA A 732 13.89 14.47 51.42
C ALA A 732 13.21 15.62 50.62
N ASN A 733 12.46 15.31 49.57
CA ASN A 733 11.72 16.31 48.78
C ASN A 733 10.60 16.96 49.62
N VAL A 734 9.94 16.18 50.46
CA VAL A 734 8.89 16.70 51.39
C VAL A 734 9.51 17.60 52.42
N ARG A 735 10.65 17.17 53.01
CA ARG A 735 11.39 18.02 53.95
C ARG A 735 11.80 19.35 53.35
N CYS A 736 12.37 19.34 52.10
CA CYS A 736 12.73 20.56 51.37
C CYS A 736 11.54 21.52 51.24
N LEU A 737 10.40 21.01 50.81
CA LEU A 737 9.17 21.80 50.60
C LEU A 737 8.63 22.35 51.94
N ALA A 738 8.67 21.55 53.02
CA ALA A 738 8.26 22.01 54.35
C ALA A 738 9.14 23.17 54.83
N ILE A 739 10.48 23.07 54.66
CA ILE A 739 11.43 24.12 55.01
C ILE A 739 11.16 25.40 54.20
N GLU A 740 10.88 25.26 52.90
CA GLU A 740 10.59 26.40 52.01
C GLU A 740 9.24 27.06 52.35
N CYS A 741 8.25 26.29 52.80
CA CYS A 741 6.91 26.76 53.11
C CYS A 741 6.85 27.61 54.41
N LEU A 742 7.55 27.20 55.45
CA LEU A 742 7.43 27.78 56.78
C LEU A 742 7.67 29.31 56.84
N PRO A 743 8.69 29.90 56.17
CA PRO A 743 8.90 31.35 56.16
C PRO A 743 7.86 32.17 55.45
N GLN A 744 7.07 31.51 54.57
CA GLN A 744 6.02 32.17 53.77
C GLN A 744 4.70 32.28 54.50
N LEU A 745 4.49 31.45 55.52
CA LEU A 745 3.29 31.50 56.34
C LEU A 745 3.28 32.78 57.19
N GLU A 746 2.15 33.44 57.36
CA GLU A 746 1.99 34.55 58.26
C GLU A 746 1.80 34.02 59.68
N VAL A 747 2.86 34.16 60.44
CA VAL A 747 2.89 33.71 61.82
C VAL A 747 2.72 34.91 62.75
N ASN A 748 1.69 34.92 63.55
CA ASN A 748 1.51 35.98 64.55
C ASN A 748 2.53 35.78 65.68
N PRO A 749 3.41 36.75 65.94
CA PRO A 749 4.47 36.65 66.99
C PRO A 749 3.92 36.47 68.39
N SER A 750 2.67 36.89 68.65
CA SER A 750 2.02 36.82 69.98
C SER A 750 1.18 35.56 70.21
N ASP A 751 1.34 34.50 69.37
CA ASP A 751 0.55 33.29 69.49
C ASP A 751 1.14 32.36 70.57
N ASP A 752 0.46 32.25 71.72
CA ASP A 752 0.88 31.52 72.91
C ASP A 752 0.66 29.98 72.83
N MET A 753 0.51 29.44 71.62
CA MET A 753 0.14 28.06 71.39
C MET A 753 1.12 27.01 71.96
N PHE A 754 2.34 27.41 72.24
CA PHE A 754 3.44 26.51 72.66
C PHE A 754 3.97 26.77 74.06
N SER A 755 3.19 27.43 74.91
CA SER A 755 3.56 27.67 76.30
C SER A 755 3.98 26.41 77.12
N GLU A 756 3.41 25.27 76.79
CA GLU A 756 3.75 23.96 77.36
C GLU A 756 5.05 23.35 76.83
N THR A 757 5.56 23.79 75.73
CA THR A 757 6.83 23.30 75.11
C THR A 757 8.06 24.11 75.49
N GLY A 758 7.90 25.19 76.25
CA GLY A 758 8.99 26.07 76.70
C GLY A 758 9.41 27.18 75.73
N TYR A 759 8.65 27.34 74.62
CA TYR A 759 8.85 28.41 73.62
C TYR A 759 7.88 29.56 73.86
N SER A 760 8.30 30.80 73.64
CA SER A 760 7.48 31.97 73.95
C SER A 760 6.58 32.36 72.75
N SER A 761 6.88 31.87 71.60
CA SER A 761 6.06 32.08 70.35
C SER A 761 6.22 30.97 69.32
N LEU A 762 5.28 30.85 68.45
CA LEU A 762 5.35 29.90 67.29
C LEU A 762 6.54 30.21 66.37
N VAL A 763 6.88 31.49 66.18
CA VAL A 763 8.05 31.91 65.39
C VAL A 763 9.36 31.38 65.99
N GLU A 764 9.45 31.48 67.34
CA GLU A 764 10.61 30.95 68.08
C GLU A 764 10.76 29.46 67.89
N TYR A 765 9.65 28.74 67.97
CA TYR A 765 9.61 27.29 67.72
C TYR A 765 10.00 26.91 66.30
N ILE A 766 9.49 27.61 65.26
CA ILE A 766 9.83 27.35 63.85
C ILE A 766 11.35 27.54 63.64
N ILE A 767 11.91 28.63 64.08
CA ILE A 767 13.31 28.93 63.93
C ILE A 767 14.19 27.89 64.63
N SER A 768 13.84 27.56 65.87
CA SER A 768 14.53 26.53 66.67
C SER A 768 14.50 25.18 66.00
N ARG A 769 13.34 24.79 65.45
CA ARG A 769 13.18 23.51 64.69
C ARG A 769 14.02 23.49 63.42
N LEU A 770 14.02 24.55 62.63
CA LEU A 770 14.80 24.64 61.41
C LEU A 770 16.31 24.52 61.63
N PHE A 771 16.83 25.07 62.74
CA PHE A 771 18.23 24.93 63.08
C PHE A 771 18.67 23.48 63.30
N LEU A 772 17.76 22.60 63.76
CA LEU A 772 18.07 21.18 63.95
C LEU A 772 18.39 20.44 62.62
N TYR A 773 17.95 20.97 61.46
CA TYR A 773 18.16 20.37 60.14
C TYR A 773 19.40 20.87 59.44
N LEU A 774 20.24 21.68 60.09
CA LEU A 774 21.55 22.03 59.54
C LEU A 774 22.46 20.84 59.32
N ASP A 775 22.20 19.71 60.01
CA ASP A 775 22.89 18.43 59.88
C ASP A 775 22.21 17.44 59.00
N ASP A 776 21.18 17.80 58.26
CA ASP A 776 20.48 16.86 57.41
C ASP A 776 21.41 16.22 56.36
N PRO A 777 21.43 14.89 56.24
CA PRO A 777 22.35 14.18 55.36
C PRO A 777 22.12 14.47 53.88
N TYR A 778 20.94 15.02 53.52
CA TYR A 778 20.64 15.35 52.16
C TYR A 778 21.17 16.72 51.73
N ILE A 779 22.22 16.71 50.95
CA ILE A 779 23.01 17.91 50.55
C ILE A 779 22.14 19.07 50.02
N LYS A 780 21.04 18.78 49.32
CA LYS A 780 20.16 19.81 48.72
C LYS A 780 19.29 20.54 49.75
N ILE A 781 19.13 20.03 50.95
CA ILE A 781 18.38 20.70 52.01
C ILE A 781 19.09 21.96 52.51
N ARG A 782 20.41 21.91 52.64
CA ARG A 782 21.20 22.99 53.19
C ARG A 782 20.99 24.34 52.50
N PRO A 783 21.11 24.50 51.17
CA PRO A 783 20.89 25.80 50.51
C PRO A 783 19.45 26.30 50.67
N ILE A 784 18.43 25.40 50.64
CA ILE A 784 17.04 25.77 50.86
C ILE A 784 16.81 26.24 52.32
N LEU A 785 17.42 25.56 53.26
CA LEU A 785 17.32 25.89 54.67
C LEU A 785 17.97 27.27 54.98
N LEU A 786 19.13 27.55 54.39
CA LEU A 786 19.82 28.83 54.56
C LEU A 786 18.99 29.98 53.95
N ASP A 787 18.38 29.80 52.77
CA ASP A 787 17.48 30.80 52.20
C ASP A 787 16.26 31.02 53.06
N SER A 788 15.68 29.95 53.62
CA SER A 788 14.52 30.02 54.52
C SER A 788 14.84 30.71 55.85
N LEU A 789 16.00 30.42 56.40
CA LEU A 789 16.49 31.08 57.63
C LEU A 789 16.77 32.56 57.35
N ALA A 790 17.35 32.94 56.22
CA ALA A 790 17.55 34.33 55.83
C ALA A 790 16.24 35.13 55.70
N LYS A 791 15.20 34.50 55.14
CA LYS A 791 13.84 35.08 55.07
C LYS A 791 13.23 35.31 56.47
N LEU A 792 13.35 34.32 57.36
CA LEU A 792 12.89 34.45 58.73
C LEU A 792 13.67 35.51 59.55
N GLN A 793 15.01 35.61 59.34
CA GLN A 793 15.82 36.64 59.93
C GLN A 793 15.33 38.03 59.53
N LYS A 794 15.04 38.24 58.27
CA LYS A 794 14.54 39.51 57.73
C LYS A 794 13.12 39.85 58.26
N LYS A 795 12.28 38.88 58.47
CA LYS A 795 10.90 39.08 59.00
C LYS A 795 10.90 39.28 60.54
N HIS A 796 11.71 38.52 61.29
CA HIS A 796 11.70 38.45 62.75
C HIS A 796 13.09 38.55 63.36
N PRO A 797 13.81 39.69 63.14
CA PRO A 797 15.24 39.83 63.52
C PRO A 797 15.56 39.63 65.00
N VAL A 798 14.70 40.11 65.90
CA VAL A 798 14.93 40.03 67.36
C VAL A 798 14.78 38.55 67.83
N VAL A 799 13.76 37.83 67.40
CA VAL A 799 13.54 36.43 67.71
C VAL A 799 14.68 35.58 67.19
N PHE A 800 15.07 35.84 65.94
CA PHE A 800 16.15 35.13 65.28
C PHE A 800 17.51 35.29 66.00
N GLU A 801 17.86 36.50 66.44
CA GLU A 801 19.09 36.75 67.20
C GLU A 801 19.09 36.03 68.56
N ASN A 802 17.91 35.89 69.19
CA ASN A 802 17.81 35.18 70.46
C ASN A 802 18.01 33.67 70.25
N GLU A 803 17.49 33.11 69.22
CA GLU A 803 17.59 31.67 68.90
C GLU A 803 19.01 31.30 68.43
N ILE A 804 19.70 32.16 67.68
CA ILE A 804 21.13 31.97 67.31
C ILE A 804 22.01 31.89 68.55
N LYS A 805 21.72 32.69 69.61
CA LYS A 805 22.52 32.70 70.85
C LYS A 805 22.36 31.38 71.64
N LYS A 806 21.29 30.63 71.39
CA LYS A 806 21.00 29.32 72.06
C LYS A 806 21.71 28.15 71.38
N LEU A 807 22.23 28.33 70.17
CA LEU A 807 22.92 27.27 69.44
C LEU A 807 24.25 26.89 70.08
N PRO A 808 24.59 25.60 70.23
CA PRO A 808 25.90 25.18 70.73
C PRO A 808 26.99 25.67 69.80
N THR A 809 28.13 26.15 70.40
CA THR A 809 29.31 26.58 69.69
C THR A 809 30.11 25.39 69.15
N ASN A 810 29.58 24.76 68.08
CA ASN A 810 30.24 23.64 67.44
C ASN A 810 30.87 24.11 66.10
N TYR A 811 32.04 23.64 65.77
CA TYR A 811 32.81 24.05 64.55
C TYR A 811 32.03 24.00 63.22
N LEU A 812 31.06 23.07 63.10
CA LEU A 812 30.18 22.95 61.94
C LEU A 812 29.17 24.10 61.76
N TYR A 813 28.79 24.80 62.81
CA TYR A 813 27.80 25.87 62.81
C TYR A 813 28.38 27.27 62.69
N ASN A 814 29.69 27.47 63.05
CA ASN A 814 30.30 28.79 63.05
C ASN A 814 30.36 29.42 61.63
N ASP A 815 30.72 28.62 60.63
CA ASP A 815 30.75 29.08 59.21
C ASP A 815 29.36 29.50 58.72
N ILE A 816 28.35 28.74 59.07
CA ILE A 816 26.93 28.99 58.68
C ILE A 816 26.40 30.23 59.43
N ILE A 817 26.72 30.40 60.68
CA ILE A 817 26.32 31.55 61.46
C ILE A 817 27.03 32.84 60.96
N GLU A 818 28.28 32.74 60.44
CA GLU A 818 28.99 33.83 59.82
C GLU A 818 28.38 34.16 58.44
N ASP A 819 28.02 33.16 57.65
CA ASP A 819 27.31 33.36 56.37
C ASP A 819 25.97 34.07 56.60
N LEU A 820 25.18 33.65 57.61
CA LEU A 820 23.88 34.27 57.94
C LEU A 820 24.04 35.68 58.49
N LYS A 821 25.17 35.95 59.13
CA LYS A 821 25.54 37.31 59.64
C LYS A 821 26.06 38.21 58.52
N SER A 822 26.80 37.66 57.55
CA SER A 822 27.28 38.39 56.38
C SER A 822 26.19 38.74 55.38
N ALA A 823 25.16 37.86 55.20
CA ALA A 823 23.98 38.17 54.42
C ALA A 823 23.13 39.34 54.93
N ARG A 824 23.50 39.90 56.10
CA ARG A 824 22.88 41.12 56.67
C ARG A 824 23.40 42.40 56.05
N LEU A 825 24.44 42.33 55.23
CA LEU A 825 25.18 43.51 54.75
C LEU A 825 24.87 43.77 53.21
N GLU A 826 24.11 42.89 52.53
CA GLU A 826 23.52 43.11 51.21
C GLU A 826 21.95 43.29 51.33
#